data_dce6cb3ccb935377aab7e58004746949
#
_entry.id   dce6cb3ccb935377aab7e58004746949
#
_cell.length_a   1.000
_cell.length_b   1.000
_cell.length_c   1.000
_cell.angle_alpha   90.00
_cell.angle_beta   90.00
_cell.angle_gamma   90.00
#
_symmetry.space_group_name_H-M   'P 1'
#
loop_
_entity.id
_entity.type
_entity.pdbx_description
1 polymer ?
#
loop_
_entity_poly.entity_id
_entity_poly.type
_entity_poly.pdbx_seq_one_letter_code
_entity_poly.pdbx_strand_id
1 'polypeptide(L)'
;MAFDKSIKEPDSIIHNTQDLGIPVSTDVEHITNWFKKHKKSDGIKLIFTTYQSGKVLSESARAAKYSFDLGIFDEAHKTVGVKEKAFSHLLYEKNISIQKRLFMTATERRYVGQSDEIVSMDNIDLYGDPFQTLSFKEAIEEKPPILCDYFITTIAVLKSEIKQLIESNIFVKPDRGNWDDEIESRELTNIVALRKAVEKFPIKHAVSFHGSIAKAKLYLENQELYQTAFPKAKKMDCFHVTGEMSSNQRSKVLNEFQASKLSLVTNARCLTEGVDVPNIDCILFADPKRSTVDIVQAVGRVLRTSPGKERGYIIIPVLVDDANPNSLLEDTAFQDILMTLRALASNDERIIEYFRSVSKGGKRKRGGTDFPVDIAVNLPLRIDLEEFRQAIELKCWSRLAKLSWMPFEEAREFARSLGLGSGKDWRKYYKGELINKGIKPEDIPRNPNIVYKNHGWVSMGDWLGSGFIATQSREYLPFQEARKFVHNLKLKSMAEWLKYCKGEFLEKGFKPDDIPQKPNRTYKNEGWIDFGDWLGTGNVAPQNIKYRPFQEARRFVHKLKLKNREEWKKYFLGQLPEKGNKPDDIPRNPNIVYKDQGWISIGDWLGSGTIANYLKVYIPFEEAREFVRKLGLKNEDEWRKYCKGKIPKKGALNLMIFQEQRM
;
A
#
# COMPACT_ATOMS: atom_id res chain seq x y z
N MET A 1 24.37 -1.79 -30.26
CA MET A 1 24.32 -1.73 -28.80
C MET A 1 25.19 -0.57 -28.34
N ALA A 2 24.65 0.35 -27.59
CA ALA A 2 25.41 1.39 -26.95
C ALA A 2 25.68 1.00 -25.49
N PHE A 3 26.92 1.04 -25.06
CA PHE A 3 27.34 0.62 -23.73
C PHE A 3 27.89 1.84 -22.98
N ASP A 4 27.28 2.16 -21.85
CA ASP A 4 27.78 3.24 -20.98
C ASP A 4 28.84 2.68 -20.02
N LYS A 5 30.08 3.13 -20.19
CA LYS A 5 31.22 2.71 -19.35
C LYS A 5 31.16 3.24 -17.91
N SER A 6 30.24 4.16 -17.61
CA SER A 6 30.19 4.84 -16.29
C SER A 6 29.45 4.03 -15.23
N ILE A 7 28.66 3.02 -15.60
CA ILE A 7 27.90 2.19 -14.66
C ILE A 7 28.50 0.79 -14.68
N LYS A 8 29.47 0.57 -13.82
CA LYS A 8 29.96 -0.80 -13.50
C LYS A 8 28.95 -1.42 -12.52
N GLU A 9 28.00 -2.20 -13.03
CA GLU A 9 27.37 -3.20 -12.17
C GLU A 9 28.40 -4.29 -11.90
N PRO A 10 28.78 -4.53 -10.65
CA PRO A 10 29.68 -5.65 -10.34
C PRO A 10 28.99 -6.94 -10.78
N ASP A 11 29.70 -7.76 -11.53
CA ASP A 11 29.27 -9.07 -12.02
C ASP A 11 28.34 -9.08 -13.26
N SER A 12 28.44 -8.10 -14.16
CA SER A 12 27.75 -8.18 -15.45
C SER A 12 28.49 -9.09 -16.44
N ILE A 13 27.74 -9.73 -17.36
CA ILE A 13 28.27 -10.73 -18.31
C ILE A 13 29.15 -10.10 -19.40
N ILE A 14 28.91 -8.85 -19.74
CA ILE A 14 29.56 -8.16 -20.86
C ILE A 14 30.31 -6.94 -20.34
N HIS A 15 31.63 -7.05 -20.24
CA HIS A 15 32.49 -5.95 -19.81
C HIS A 15 33.02 -5.10 -20.96
N ASN A 16 33.09 -5.68 -22.16
CA ASN A 16 33.64 -5.00 -23.35
C ASN A 16 32.72 -5.18 -24.55
N THR A 17 32.62 -4.14 -25.38
CA THR A 17 31.90 -4.18 -26.66
C THR A 17 32.48 -5.20 -27.64
N GLN A 18 33.75 -5.57 -27.50
CA GLN A 18 34.42 -6.60 -28.31
C GLN A 18 33.87 -8.02 -28.07
N ASP A 19 33.26 -8.27 -26.88
CA ASP A 19 32.66 -9.55 -26.54
C ASP A 19 31.39 -9.86 -27.34
N LEU A 20 30.81 -8.87 -28.03
CA LEU A 20 29.55 -9.02 -28.76
C LEU A 20 29.71 -9.56 -30.19
N GLY A 21 30.89 -9.52 -30.78
CA GLY A 21 31.13 -10.00 -32.16
C GLY A 21 30.36 -9.21 -33.25
N ILE A 22 29.66 -8.11 -32.90
CA ILE A 22 28.91 -7.25 -33.81
C ILE A 22 29.33 -5.77 -33.61
N PRO A 23 29.23 -4.92 -34.66
CA PRO A 23 29.58 -3.50 -34.55
C PRO A 23 28.71 -2.79 -33.49
N VAL A 24 29.36 -2.09 -32.58
CA VAL A 24 28.70 -1.35 -31.50
C VAL A 24 29.22 0.10 -31.55
N SER A 25 28.28 1.06 -31.38
CA SER A 25 28.62 2.48 -31.32
C SER A 25 27.79 3.18 -30.25
N THR A 26 28.43 4.13 -29.56
CA THR A 26 27.78 5.10 -28.67
C THR A 26 27.85 6.52 -29.26
N ASP A 27 28.38 6.66 -30.46
CA ASP A 27 28.50 7.93 -31.17
C ASP A 27 27.17 8.26 -31.86
N VAL A 28 26.55 9.35 -31.42
CA VAL A 28 25.27 9.83 -31.95
C VAL A 28 25.38 10.18 -33.46
N GLU A 29 26.48 10.79 -33.91
CA GLU A 29 26.64 11.16 -35.28
C GLU A 29 26.81 9.94 -36.20
N HIS A 30 27.62 8.96 -35.78
CA HIS A 30 27.79 7.71 -36.48
C HIS A 30 26.47 6.95 -36.64
N ILE A 31 25.70 6.82 -35.56
CA ILE A 31 24.40 6.15 -35.58
C ILE A 31 23.40 6.94 -36.45
N THR A 32 23.37 8.27 -36.34
CA THR A 32 22.53 9.16 -37.19
C THR A 32 22.82 8.94 -38.67
N ASN A 33 24.10 8.91 -39.07
CA ASN A 33 24.50 8.69 -40.44
C ASN A 33 24.11 7.31 -40.95
N TRP A 34 24.20 6.29 -40.08
CA TRP A 34 23.73 4.97 -40.41
C TRP A 34 22.21 4.96 -40.67
N PHE A 35 21.39 5.60 -39.81
CA PHE A 35 19.96 5.76 -40.03
C PHE A 35 19.61 6.47 -41.32
N LYS A 36 20.26 7.57 -41.63
CA LYS A 36 20.06 8.35 -42.87
C LYS A 36 20.33 7.49 -44.09
N LYS A 37 21.45 6.74 -44.08
CA LYS A 37 21.89 5.89 -45.21
C LYS A 37 20.90 4.74 -45.44
N HIS A 38 20.36 4.12 -44.36
CA HIS A 38 19.57 2.92 -44.48
C HIS A 38 18.04 3.19 -44.36
N LYS A 39 17.60 4.44 -44.24
CA LYS A 39 16.19 4.80 -44.09
C LYS A 39 15.30 4.28 -45.23
N LYS A 40 15.84 4.33 -46.46
CA LYS A 40 15.12 3.93 -47.68
C LYS A 40 15.57 2.59 -48.25
N SER A 41 16.44 1.84 -47.56
CA SER A 41 16.89 0.53 -48.04
C SER A 41 15.83 -0.52 -47.73
N ASP A 42 15.67 -1.49 -48.65
CA ASP A 42 14.78 -2.62 -48.44
C ASP A 42 15.31 -3.60 -47.39
N GLY A 43 14.41 -4.40 -46.83
CA GLY A 43 14.72 -5.46 -45.86
C GLY A 43 14.53 -5.06 -44.39
N ILE A 44 14.55 -6.09 -43.53
CA ILE A 44 14.36 -5.96 -42.07
C ILE A 44 15.65 -5.39 -41.45
N LYS A 45 15.51 -4.38 -40.62
CA LYS A 45 16.59 -3.77 -39.86
C LYS A 45 16.38 -4.05 -38.39
N LEU A 46 17.35 -4.73 -37.80
CA LEU A 46 17.35 -5.03 -36.36
C LEU A 46 18.37 -4.15 -35.64
N ILE A 47 17.91 -3.44 -34.62
CA ILE A 47 18.73 -2.56 -33.79
C ILE A 47 18.60 -3.00 -32.34
N PHE A 48 19.70 -3.39 -31.75
CA PHE A 48 19.77 -3.77 -30.35
C PHE A 48 20.32 -2.61 -29.53
N THR A 49 19.66 -2.30 -28.41
CA THR A 49 20.12 -1.28 -27.47
C THR A 49 19.88 -1.74 -26.03
N THR A 50 20.71 -1.26 -25.10
CA THR A 50 20.42 -1.38 -23.67
C THR A 50 19.51 -0.24 -23.25
N TYR A 51 18.80 -0.37 -22.15
CA TYR A 51 18.00 0.72 -21.58
C TYR A 51 18.84 1.95 -21.24
N GLN A 52 20.07 1.77 -20.74
CA GLN A 52 20.99 2.85 -20.44
C GLN A 52 21.35 3.69 -21.70
N SER A 53 21.48 3.02 -22.83
CA SER A 53 21.82 3.64 -24.11
C SER A 53 20.60 4.19 -24.87
N GLY A 54 19.43 4.08 -24.30
CA GLY A 54 18.18 4.53 -24.94
C GLY A 54 18.17 6.02 -25.33
N LYS A 55 18.87 6.87 -24.56
CA LYS A 55 19.01 8.31 -24.91
C LYS A 55 19.80 8.50 -26.18
N VAL A 56 20.94 7.82 -26.34
CA VAL A 56 21.78 7.87 -27.54
C VAL A 56 20.98 7.44 -28.78
N LEU A 57 20.23 6.32 -28.65
CA LEU A 57 19.37 5.83 -29.72
C LEU A 57 18.30 6.86 -30.10
N SER A 58 17.63 7.45 -29.11
CA SER A 58 16.55 8.42 -29.36
C SER A 58 17.06 9.73 -30.00
N GLU A 59 18.21 10.22 -29.57
CA GLU A 59 18.85 11.40 -30.14
C GLU A 59 19.23 11.16 -31.61
N SER A 60 19.86 10.02 -31.89
CA SER A 60 20.26 9.63 -33.24
C SER A 60 19.04 9.43 -34.16
N ALA A 61 18.00 8.75 -33.69
CA ALA A 61 16.78 8.53 -34.46
C ALA A 61 16.05 9.85 -34.77
N ARG A 62 15.95 10.77 -33.80
CA ARG A 62 15.35 12.10 -34.00
C ARG A 62 16.15 12.94 -35.02
N ALA A 63 17.49 12.98 -34.90
CA ALA A 63 18.37 13.70 -35.83
C ALA A 63 18.25 13.17 -37.26
N ALA A 64 18.01 11.87 -37.42
CA ALA A 64 17.76 11.24 -38.71
C ALA A 64 16.27 11.28 -39.16
N LYS A 65 15.36 11.77 -38.33
CA LYS A 65 13.90 11.67 -38.53
C LYS A 65 13.49 10.22 -38.84
N TYR A 66 14.04 9.27 -38.07
CA TYR A 66 13.79 7.82 -38.23
C TYR A 66 12.70 7.38 -37.26
N SER A 67 11.76 6.58 -37.77
CA SER A 67 10.70 5.95 -36.97
C SER A 67 10.86 4.42 -37.03
N PHE A 68 10.59 3.75 -35.91
CA PHE A 68 10.60 2.32 -35.80
C PHE A 68 9.19 1.76 -35.96
N ASP A 69 9.05 0.66 -36.68
CA ASP A 69 7.75 -0.03 -36.84
C ASP A 69 7.40 -0.82 -35.55
N LEU A 70 8.41 -1.42 -34.91
CA LEU A 70 8.24 -2.22 -33.70
C LEU A 70 9.41 -1.99 -32.73
N GLY A 71 9.10 -1.73 -31.48
CA GLY A 71 10.03 -1.77 -30.35
C GLY A 71 9.70 -2.96 -29.45
N ILE A 72 10.67 -3.86 -29.24
CA ILE A 72 10.55 -4.98 -28.33
C ILE A 72 11.34 -4.65 -27.07
N PHE A 73 10.64 -4.60 -25.93
CA PHE A 73 11.19 -4.24 -24.62
C PHE A 73 11.29 -5.51 -23.78
N ASP A 74 12.44 -6.15 -23.80
CA ASP A 74 12.72 -7.32 -22.97
C ASP A 74 13.03 -6.88 -21.53
N GLU A 75 12.67 -7.71 -20.53
CA GLU A 75 12.75 -7.38 -19.11
C GLU A 75 12.10 -6.02 -18.79
N ALA A 76 10.91 -5.80 -19.31
CA ALA A 76 10.19 -4.52 -19.23
C ALA A 76 9.97 -4.01 -17.80
N HIS A 77 10.01 -4.89 -16.80
CA HIS A 77 9.96 -4.51 -15.38
C HIS A 77 11.09 -3.55 -14.96
N LYS A 78 12.20 -3.48 -15.72
CA LYS A 78 13.31 -2.54 -15.50
C LYS A 78 12.92 -1.09 -15.83
N THR A 79 11.90 -0.89 -16.64
CA THR A 79 11.42 0.45 -17.01
C THR A 79 10.56 1.11 -15.93
N VAL A 80 10.13 0.33 -14.93
CA VAL A 80 9.33 0.80 -13.79
C VAL A 80 10.18 1.63 -12.82
N GLY A 81 9.64 2.74 -12.34
CA GLY A 81 10.30 3.63 -11.38
C GLY A 81 10.07 5.10 -11.70
N VAL A 82 10.93 5.98 -11.19
CA VAL A 82 10.78 7.43 -11.39
C VAL A 82 10.80 7.77 -12.88
N LYS A 83 9.82 8.58 -13.32
CA LYS A 83 9.69 9.08 -14.68
C LYS A 83 11.00 9.71 -15.17
N GLU A 84 11.27 9.53 -16.46
CA GLU A 84 12.42 10.14 -17.16
C GLU A 84 13.81 9.65 -16.69
N LYS A 85 13.91 8.65 -15.83
CA LYS A 85 15.18 7.94 -15.64
C LYS A 85 15.58 7.20 -16.92
N ALA A 86 16.86 6.85 -17.03
CA ALA A 86 17.43 6.25 -18.23
C ALA A 86 16.64 5.06 -18.78
N PHE A 87 16.10 4.21 -17.90
CA PHE A 87 15.38 2.99 -18.28
C PHE A 87 13.96 3.24 -18.82
N SER A 88 13.26 4.29 -18.38
CA SER A 88 11.90 4.63 -18.86
C SER A 88 11.92 5.57 -20.09
N HIS A 89 13.09 6.03 -20.54
CA HIS A 89 13.23 7.04 -21.57
C HIS A 89 12.54 6.65 -22.90
N LEU A 90 12.69 5.40 -23.34
CA LEU A 90 12.15 4.91 -24.60
C LEU A 90 10.64 4.60 -24.58
N LEU A 91 9.99 4.71 -23.42
CA LEU A 91 8.54 4.50 -23.31
C LEU A 91 7.74 5.64 -23.97
N TYR A 92 8.31 6.84 -24.03
CA TYR A 92 7.60 8.05 -24.42
C TYR A 92 7.80 8.42 -25.88
N GLU A 93 6.68 8.64 -26.60
CA GLU A 93 6.69 9.04 -28.01
C GLU A 93 7.45 10.37 -28.24
N LYS A 94 7.41 11.30 -27.26
CA LYS A 94 8.19 12.55 -27.30
C LYS A 94 9.70 12.33 -27.42
N ASN A 95 10.21 11.17 -26.99
CA ASN A 95 11.63 10.85 -27.01
C ASN A 95 12.03 10.07 -28.27
N ILE A 96 11.19 9.10 -28.69
CA ILE A 96 11.47 8.24 -29.84
C ILE A 96 10.17 7.80 -30.49
N SER A 97 10.10 7.88 -31.84
CA SER A 97 8.94 7.43 -32.59
C SER A 97 9.00 5.93 -32.84
N ILE A 98 8.06 5.20 -32.21
CA ILE A 98 7.90 3.74 -32.34
C ILE A 98 6.40 3.47 -32.53
N GLN A 99 6.02 2.89 -33.68
CA GLN A 99 4.62 2.67 -34.04
C GLN A 99 3.92 1.64 -33.12
N LYS A 100 4.60 0.53 -32.82
CA LYS A 100 4.11 -0.52 -31.94
C LYS A 100 5.15 -0.90 -30.91
N ARG A 101 4.73 -1.08 -29.66
CA ARG A 101 5.59 -1.50 -28.55
C ARG A 101 5.12 -2.84 -28.02
N LEU A 102 6.04 -3.77 -27.89
CA LEU A 102 5.83 -5.09 -27.28
C LEU A 102 6.66 -5.13 -25.99
N PHE A 103 6.02 -5.33 -24.87
CA PHE A 103 6.65 -5.45 -23.56
C PHE A 103 6.66 -6.91 -23.11
N MET A 104 7.84 -7.41 -22.75
CA MET A 104 8.02 -8.77 -22.26
C MET A 104 8.67 -8.76 -20.90
N THR A 105 8.16 -9.53 -19.97
CA THR A 105 8.73 -9.68 -18.62
C THR A 105 8.25 -10.97 -17.96
N ALA A 106 9.11 -11.62 -17.18
CA ALA A 106 8.71 -12.74 -16.34
C ALA A 106 7.96 -12.28 -15.08
N THR A 107 8.07 -10.99 -14.71
CA THR A 107 7.48 -10.45 -13.46
C THR A 107 6.98 -9.04 -13.69
N GLU A 108 5.68 -8.84 -13.52
CA GLU A 108 5.11 -7.49 -13.50
C GLU A 108 5.59 -6.72 -12.27
N ARG A 109 5.96 -5.47 -12.48
CA ARG A 109 6.22 -4.51 -11.41
C ARG A 109 5.11 -3.49 -11.33
N ARG A 110 4.36 -3.54 -10.23
CA ARG A 110 3.32 -2.56 -9.92
C ARG A 110 3.75 -1.73 -8.73
N TYR A 111 3.63 -0.42 -8.86
CA TYR A 111 3.90 0.50 -7.76
C TYR A 111 2.63 0.73 -6.95
N VAL A 112 2.71 0.47 -5.63
CA VAL A 112 1.59 0.68 -4.72
C VAL A 112 1.76 2.07 -4.08
N GLY A 113 1.15 3.10 -4.69
CA GLY A 113 1.18 4.48 -4.20
C GLY A 113 0.56 5.43 -5.23
N GLN A 114 0.17 6.62 -4.78
CA GLN A 114 -0.30 7.69 -5.66
C GLN A 114 0.85 8.67 -5.90
N SER A 115 1.58 8.49 -6.98
CA SER A 115 2.58 9.46 -7.42
C SER A 115 2.59 9.48 -8.94
N ASP A 116 2.25 10.64 -9.52
CA ASP A 116 2.32 10.88 -10.96
C ASP A 116 3.76 10.87 -11.50
N GLU A 117 4.75 10.81 -10.63
CA GLU A 117 6.17 10.77 -10.98
C GLU A 117 6.73 9.36 -11.15
N ILE A 118 5.93 8.33 -10.88
CA ILE A 118 6.38 6.94 -10.95
C ILE A 118 5.68 6.22 -12.09
N VAL A 119 6.48 5.55 -12.92
CA VAL A 119 6.00 4.63 -13.96
C VAL A 119 5.72 3.28 -13.32
N SER A 120 4.56 2.72 -13.58
CA SER A 120 4.13 1.41 -13.10
C SER A 120 3.52 0.61 -14.25
N MET A 121 3.68 -0.73 -14.25
CA MET A 121 3.23 -1.58 -15.36
C MET A 121 1.71 -1.74 -15.43
N ASP A 122 0.96 -1.31 -14.42
CA ASP A 122 -0.50 -1.19 -14.46
C ASP A 122 -1.01 0.06 -15.18
N ASN A 123 -0.11 0.90 -15.71
CA ASN A 123 -0.48 2.02 -16.57
C ASN A 123 -0.75 1.52 -17.99
N ILE A 124 -2.03 1.34 -18.32
CA ILE A 124 -2.51 0.82 -19.62
C ILE A 124 -2.12 1.74 -20.79
N ASP A 125 -2.05 3.07 -20.56
CA ASP A 125 -1.67 4.01 -21.61
C ASP A 125 -0.20 3.87 -22.06
N LEU A 126 0.67 3.36 -21.16
CA LEU A 126 2.09 3.16 -21.44
C LEU A 126 2.43 1.74 -21.90
N TYR A 127 1.81 0.74 -21.27
CA TYR A 127 2.17 -0.66 -21.48
C TYR A 127 1.12 -1.46 -22.25
N GLY A 128 -0.11 -0.96 -22.39
CA GLY A 128 -1.23 -1.70 -22.94
C GLY A 128 -1.77 -2.76 -22.00
N ASP A 129 -2.77 -3.49 -22.47
CA ASP A 129 -3.29 -4.65 -21.75
C ASP A 129 -2.40 -5.89 -21.97
N PRO A 130 -2.21 -6.75 -20.96
CA PRO A 130 -1.57 -8.05 -21.14
C PRO A 130 -2.38 -8.91 -22.12
N PHE A 131 -1.77 -9.33 -23.21
CA PHE A 131 -2.44 -10.16 -24.22
C PHE A 131 -1.99 -11.64 -24.21
N GLN A 132 -0.87 -11.92 -23.54
CA GLN A 132 -0.34 -13.27 -23.36
C GLN A 132 0.29 -13.38 -22.00
N THR A 133 -0.15 -14.34 -21.21
CA THR A 133 0.48 -14.75 -19.95
C THR A 133 0.76 -16.24 -20.03
N LEU A 134 1.98 -16.65 -19.67
CA LEU A 134 2.38 -18.05 -19.60
C LEU A 134 2.87 -18.33 -18.18
N SER A 135 2.08 -19.05 -17.40
CA SER A 135 2.45 -19.51 -16.07
C SER A 135 3.45 -20.67 -16.13
N PHE A 136 4.17 -20.93 -15.02
CA PHE A 136 5.02 -22.13 -14.92
C PHE A 136 4.19 -23.41 -15.08
N LYS A 137 2.99 -23.47 -14.52
CA LYS A 137 2.06 -24.59 -14.68
C LYS A 137 1.77 -24.86 -16.14
N GLU A 138 1.32 -23.86 -16.88
CA GLU A 138 1.00 -23.98 -18.30
C GLU A 138 2.22 -24.41 -19.11
N ALA A 139 3.39 -23.80 -18.87
CA ALA A 139 4.63 -24.13 -19.58
C ALA A 139 5.14 -25.55 -19.28
N ILE A 140 4.84 -26.11 -18.11
CA ILE A 140 5.18 -27.49 -17.73
C ILE A 140 4.18 -28.48 -18.33
N GLU A 141 2.89 -28.13 -18.37
CA GLU A 141 1.82 -28.99 -18.88
C GLU A 141 1.69 -28.99 -20.42
N GLU A 142 2.36 -28.04 -21.11
CA GLU A 142 2.39 -27.92 -22.57
C GLU A 142 2.96 -29.17 -23.23
N LYS A 143 2.56 -29.46 -24.47
CA LYS A 143 3.02 -30.66 -25.22
C LYS A 143 3.61 -30.25 -26.56
N PRO A 144 4.92 -30.38 -26.78
CA PRO A 144 5.97 -30.79 -25.79
C PRO A 144 6.14 -29.73 -24.66
N PRO A 145 6.56 -30.14 -23.47
CA PRO A 145 6.73 -29.22 -22.35
C PRO A 145 7.81 -28.17 -22.66
N ILE A 146 7.48 -26.90 -22.39
CA ILE A 146 8.40 -25.77 -22.53
C ILE A 146 9.38 -25.74 -21.35
N LEU A 147 8.88 -26.10 -20.14
CA LEU A 147 9.66 -26.20 -18.92
C LEU A 147 9.56 -27.61 -18.35
N CYS A 148 10.61 -28.11 -17.68
CA CYS A 148 10.53 -29.30 -16.87
C CYS A 148 9.85 -28.99 -15.52
N ASP A 149 9.30 -30.05 -14.90
CA ASP A 149 8.73 -29.92 -13.56
C ASP A 149 9.81 -29.67 -12.50
N TYR A 150 9.44 -29.27 -11.32
CA TYR A 150 10.37 -28.93 -10.25
C TYR A 150 9.87 -29.35 -8.87
N PHE A 151 10.79 -29.32 -7.92
CA PHE A 151 10.54 -29.72 -6.55
C PHE A 151 11.23 -28.76 -5.59
N ILE A 152 10.45 -28.05 -4.79
CA ILE A 152 10.97 -27.18 -3.72
C ILE A 152 11.09 -28.03 -2.47
N THR A 153 12.29 -28.13 -1.92
CA THR A 153 12.52 -28.89 -0.70
C THR A 153 13.31 -28.10 0.33
N THR A 154 12.89 -28.19 1.57
CA THR A 154 13.65 -27.68 2.71
C THR A 154 14.55 -28.79 3.23
N ILE A 155 15.83 -28.46 3.40
CA ILE A 155 16.81 -29.38 4.00
C ILE A 155 17.19 -28.89 5.38
N ALA A 156 16.77 -29.62 6.40
CA ALA A 156 17.12 -29.31 7.77
C ALA A 156 18.55 -29.71 8.10
N VAL A 157 19.26 -28.79 8.72
CA VAL A 157 20.57 -29.01 9.31
C VAL A 157 20.48 -28.64 10.79
N LEU A 158 20.94 -29.53 11.64
CA LEU A 158 20.85 -29.32 13.10
C LEU A 158 21.96 -28.42 13.61
N LYS A 159 21.67 -27.58 14.60
CA LYS A 159 22.71 -26.79 15.28
C LYS A 159 23.81 -27.68 15.88
N SER A 160 23.45 -28.85 16.38
CA SER A 160 24.44 -29.84 16.87
C SER A 160 25.39 -30.33 15.78
N GLU A 161 24.88 -30.56 14.55
CA GLU A 161 25.74 -30.95 13.42
C GLU A 161 26.73 -29.84 13.05
N ILE A 162 26.26 -28.59 13.03
CA ILE A 162 27.12 -27.44 12.75
C ILE A 162 28.15 -27.26 13.85
N LYS A 163 27.75 -27.37 15.12
CA LYS A 163 28.66 -27.28 16.25
C LYS A 163 29.77 -28.33 16.19
N GLN A 164 29.45 -29.58 15.87
CA GLN A 164 30.42 -30.65 15.67
C GLN A 164 31.40 -30.32 14.54
N LEU A 165 30.94 -29.73 13.43
CA LEU A 165 31.81 -29.32 12.32
C LEU A 165 32.76 -28.19 12.74
N ILE A 166 32.29 -27.22 13.51
CA ILE A 166 33.11 -26.12 14.05
C ILE A 166 34.18 -26.71 15.01
N GLU A 167 33.78 -27.57 15.94
CA GLU A 167 34.65 -28.18 16.93
C GLU A 167 35.70 -29.11 16.29
N SER A 168 35.44 -29.65 15.09
CA SER A 168 36.38 -30.47 14.36
C SER A 168 37.55 -29.68 13.76
N ASN A 169 37.56 -28.36 13.84
CA ASN A 169 38.57 -27.46 13.28
C ASN A 169 38.86 -27.63 11.76
N ILE A 170 37.94 -28.27 11.00
CA ILE A 170 38.10 -28.49 9.57
C ILE A 170 38.00 -27.19 8.77
N PHE A 171 37.16 -26.28 9.24
CA PHE A 171 36.84 -24.99 8.59
C PHE A 171 37.54 -23.78 9.21
N VAL A 172 38.60 -24.00 10.02
CA VAL A 172 39.37 -22.95 10.66
C VAL A 172 40.11 -22.13 9.61
N LYS A 173 39.86 -20.81 9.60
CA LYS A 173 40.65 -19.84 8.83
C LYS A 173 41.65 -19.14 9.75
N PRO A 174 42.96 -19.20 9.40
CA PRO A 174 43.90 -18.26 10.02
C PRO A 174 43.57 -16.83 9.57
N ASP A 175 43.61 -15.90 10.50
CA ASP A 175 43.62 -14.46 10.28
C ASP A 175 42.36 -13.74 9.70
N ARG A 176 41.17 -14.00 10.21
CA ARG A 176 40.11 -13.01 10.11
C ARG A 176 39.44 -12.76 11.46
N GLY A 177 39.63 -11.54 11.97
CA GLY A 177 39.01 -11.09 13.18
C GLY A 177 37.50 -11.21 13.20
N ASN A 178 36.93 -11.41 14.38
CA ASN A 178 35.52 -11.45 14.76
C ASN A 178 34.52 -11.66 13.58
N TRP A 179 34.31 -12.90 13.20
CA TRP A 179 33.16 -13.32 12.42
C TRP A 179 31.96 -13.39 13.36
N ASP A 180 30.86 -12.88 12.86
CA ASP A 180 29.57 -13.03 13.52
C ASP A 180 29.23 -14.53 13.48
N ASP A 181 29.10 -15.20 14.62
CA ASP A 181 28.81 -16.64 14.75
C ASP A 181 27.61 -17.09 13.90
N GLU A 182 26.69 -16.16 13.63
CA GLU A 182 25.50 -16.39 12.81
C GLU A 182 25.82 -16.56 11.31
N ILE A 183 26.80 -15.82 10.78
CA ILE A 183 27.23 -15.90 9.38
C ILE A 183 27.95 -17.21 9.12
N GLU A 184 28.82 -17.64 10.02
CA GLU A 184 29.57 -18.89 9.92
C GLU A 184 28.61 -20.09 9.99
N SER A 185 27.68 -20.09 10.93
CA SER A 185 26.66 -21.13 11.05
C SER A 185 25.79 -21.24 9.79
N ARG A 186 25.48 -20.15 9.12
CA ARG A 186 24.71 -20.15 7.89
C ARG A 186 25.48 -20.72 6.70
N GLU A 187 26.74 -20.36 6.56
CA GLU A 187 27.61 -20.90 5.49
C GLU A 187 27.76 -22.42 5.60
N LEU A 188 28.03 -22.92 6.82
CA LEU A 188 28.12 -24.36 7.08
C LEU A 188 26.77 -25.06 6.87
N THR A 189 25.66 -24.44 7.24
CA THR A 189 24.32 -24.95 6.97
C THR A 189 24.09 -25.14 5.48
N ASN A 190 24.47 -24.19 4.64
CA ASN A 190 24.35 -24.29 3.18
C ASN A 190 25.17 -25.42 2.61
N ILE A 191 26.39 -25.64 3.12
CA ILE A 191 27.29 -26.74 2.70
C ILE A 191 26.64 -28.09 3.01
N VAL A 192 26.26 -28.30 4.26
CA VAL A 192 25.64 -29.54 4.73
C VAL A 192 24.31 -29.81 4.03
N ALA A 193 23.50 -28.80 3.84
CA ALA A 193 22.21 -28.93 3.16
C ALA A 193 22.37 -29.38 1.71
N LEU A 194 23.31 -28.80 0.95
CA LEU A 194 23.57 -29.23 -0.41
C LEU A 194 24.08 -30.71 -0.45
N ARG A 195 24.98 -31.08 0.45
CA ARG A 195 25.48 -32.46 0.53
C ARG A 195 24.37 -33.45 0.87
N LYS A 196 23.52 -33.16 1.84
CA LYS A 196 22.32 -33.95 2.15
C LYS A 196 21.36 -34.05 0.96
N ALA A 197 21.16 -32.95 0.21
CA ALA A 197 20.31 -32.94 -0.96
C ALA A 197 20.86 -33.86 -2.08
N VAL A 198 22.14 -33.77 -2.36
CA VAL A 198 22.82 -34.61 -3.35
C VAL A 198 22.78 -36.13 -3.00
N GLU A 199 22.81 -36.45 -1.69
CA GLU A 199 22.62 -37.83 -1.24
C GLU A 199 21.19 -38.33 -1.46
N LYS A 200 20.21 -37.45 -1.21
CA LYS A 200 18.78 -37.79 -1.22
C LYS A 200 18.15 -37.76 -2.61
N PHE A 201 18.59 -36.87 -3.48
CA PHE A 201 17.99 -36.61 -4.79
C PHE A 201 18.99 -36.91 -5.94
N PRO A 202 18.49 -37.20 -7.14
CA PRO A 202 19.33 -37.49 -8.31
C PRO A 202 19.92 -36.22 -8.95
N ILE A 203 20.52 -35.34 -8.11
CA ILE A 203 21.14 -34.09 -8.54
C ILE A 203 22.47 -34.38 -9.21
N LYS A 204 22.72 -33.77 -10.39
CA LYS A 204 23.97 -33.86 -11.16
C LYS A 204 24.67 -32.50 -11.25
N HIS A 205 23.93 -31.43 -11.50
CA HIS A 205 24.49 -30.10 -11.78
C HIS A 205 23.81 -29.03 -10.92
N ALA A 206 24.48 -28.69 -9.81
CA ALA A 206 23.98 -27.70 -8.87
C ALA A 206 24.54 -26.31 -9.12
N VAL A 207 23.71 -25.28 -8.91
CA VAL A 207 24.14 -23.86 -8.89
C VAL A 207 23.84 -23.27 -7.52
N SER A 208 24.81 -22.58 -6.94
CA SER A 208 24.60 -21.80 -5.72
C SER A 208 24.70 -20.30 -6.00
N PHE A 209 23.72 -19.56 -5.48
CA PHE A 209 23.64 -18.11 -5.62
C PHE A 209 24.03 -17.42 -4.31
N HIS A 210 24.99 -16.48 -4.40
CA HIS A 210 25.56 -15.76 -3.27
C HIS A 210 25.37 -14.26 -3.38
N GLY A 211 25.44 -13.55 -2.26
CA GLY A 211 25.29 -12.10 -2.20
C GLY A 211 26.50 -11.31 -2.73
N SER A 212 27.68 -11.96 -2.83
CA SER A 212 28.90 -11.37 -3.37
C SER A 212 29.82 -12.42 -3.99
N ILE A 213 30.75 -11.97 -4.85
CA ILE A 213 31.79 -12.83 -5.46
C ILE A 213 32.67 -13.44 -4.38
N ALA A 214 33.04 -12.66 -3.34
CA ALA A 214 33.86 -13.15 -2.23
C ALA A 214 33.19 -14.32 -1.47
N LYS A 215 31.87 -14.21 -1.19
CA LYS A 215 31.12 -15.30 -0.55
C LYS A 215 31.01 -16.52 -1.45
N ALA A 216 30.80 -16.32 -2.75
CA ALA A 216 30.75 -17.43 -3.71
C ALA A 216 32.07 -18.23 -3.80
N LYS A 217 33.22 -17.52 -3.78
CA LYS A 217 34.55 -18.13 -3.73
C LYS A 217 34.78 -18.89 -2.42
N LEU A 218 34.42 -18.25 -1.30
CA LEU A 218 34.55 -18.84 0.02
C LEU A 218 33.73 -20.14 0.15
N TYR A 219 32.49 -20.10 -0.36
CA TYR A 219 31.64 -21.28 -0.37
C TYR A 219 32.24 -22.43 -1.19
N LEU A 220 32.86 -22.13 -2.34
CA LEU A 220 33.58 -23.12 -3.16
C LEU A 220 34.74 -23.74 -2.39
N GLU A 221 35.62 -22.93 -1.79
CA GLU A 221 36.72 -23.37 -0.97
C GLU A 221 36.26 -24.29 0.17
N ASN A 222 35.20 -23.90 0.86
CA ASN A 222 34.63 -24.67 1.97
C ASN A 222 34.01 -26.02 1.46
N GLN A 223 33.46 -26.07 0.26
CA GLN A 223 32.99 -27.33 -0.34
C GLN A 223 34.14 -28.29 -0.67
N GLU A 224 35.27 -27.78 -1.11
CA GLU A 224 36.49 -28.57 -1.35
C GLU A 224 37.10 -29.08 -0.03
N LEU A 225 37.14 -28.24 1.02
CA LEU A 225 37.55 -28.65 2.35
C LEU A 225 36.64 -29.74 2.92
N TYR A 226 35.30 -29.57 2.79
CA TYR A 226 34.37 -30.64 3.20
C TYR A 226 34.66 -31.96 2.53
N GLN A 227 34.91 -31.93 1.22
CA GLN A 227 35.18 -33.12 0.43
C GLN A 227 36.49 -33.84 0.85
N THR A 228 37.50 -33.05 1.20
CA THR A 228 38.77 -33.54 1.74
C THR A 228 38.60 -34.18 3.13
N ALA A 229 37.80 -33.55 3.99
CA ALA A 229 37.55 -34.02 5.35
C ALA A 229 36.61 -35.23 5.40
N PHE A 230 35.70 -35.36 4.44
CA PHE A 230 34.71 -36.44 4.36
C PHE A 230 34.86 -37.24 3.03
N PRO A 231 35.90 -38.05 2.89
CA PRO A 231 36.22 -38.77 1.61
C PRO A 231 35.17 -39.81 1.21
N LYS A 232 34.26 -40.18 2.13
CA LYS A 232 33.13 -41.09 1.83
C LYS A 232 31.94 -40.34 1.21
N ALA A 233 31.88 -39.01 1.26
CA ALA A 233 30.85 -38.22 0.62
C ALA A 233 30.99 -38.32 -0.92
N LYS A 234 29.87 -38.20 -1.64
CA LYS A 234 29.89 -38.16 -3.11
C LYS A 234 30.84 -37.08 -3.61
N LYS A 235 31.78 -37.44 -4.47
CA LYS A 235 32.69 -36.46 -5.07
C LYS A 235 31.93 -35.52 -5.98
N MET A 236 32.13 -34.20 -5.78
CA MET A 236 31.48 -33.15 -6.53
C MET A 236 32.55 -32.18 -7.07
N ASP A 237 32.58 -32.00 -8.38
CA ASP A 237 33.52 -31.08 -9.02
C ASP A 237 32.99 -29.65 -8.82
N CYS A 238 33.83 -28.78 -8.22
CA CYS A 238 33.42 -27.45 -7.84
C CYS A 238 33.99 -26.38 -8.77
N PHE A 239 33.14 -25.50 -9.27
CA PHE A 239 33.47 -24.44 -10.22
C PHE A 239 33.01 -23.08 -9.69
N HIS A 240 33.66 -22.02 -10.18
CA HIS A 240 33.29 -20.66 -9.88
C HIS A 240 33.15 -19.82 -11.14
N VAL A 241 32.08 -19.03 -11.24
CA VAL A 241 31.84 -18.15 -12.39
C VAL A 241 31.53 -16.75 -11.91
N THR A 242 32.21 -15.77 -12.50
CA THR A 242 32.00 -14.34 -12.20
C THR A 242 31.87 -13.52 -13.48
N GLY A 243 31.26 -12.35 -13.37
CA GLY A 243 31.19 -11.40 -14.47
C GLY A 243 32.55 -10.85 -14.91
N GLU A 244 33.58 -10.94 -14.05
CA GLU A 244 34.97 -10.51 -14.36
C GLU A 244 35.65 -11.41 -15.40
N MET A 245 35.15 -12.62 -15.58
CA MET A 245 35.69 -13.57 -16.57
C MET A 245 35.27 -13.13 -17.99
N SER A 246 36.18 -13.33 -18.96
CA SER A 246 35.82 -13.19 -20.37
C SER A 246 34.79 -14.25 -20.79
N SER A 247 34.03 -13.98 -21.84
CA SER A 247 33.04 -14.94 -22.39
C SER A 247 33.64 -16.31 -22.66
N ASN A 248 34.87 -16.38 -23.21
CA ASN A 248 35.57 -17.63 -23.52
C ASN A 248 35.93 -18.40 -22.25
N GLN A 249 36.45 -17.71 -21.22
CA GLN A 249 36.78 -18.35 -19.94
C GLN A 249 35.53 -18.93 -19.29
N ARG A 250 34.45 -18.14 -19.26
CA ARG A 250 33.18 -18.53 -18.70
C ARG A 250 32.57 -19.73 -19.40
N SER A 251 32.57 -19.74 -20.75
CA SER A 251 32.10 -20.86 -21.56
C SER A 251 32.91 -22.13 -21.31
N LYS A 252 34.25 -22.02 -21.15
CA LYS A 252 35.09 -23.15 -20.80
C LYS A 252 34.70 -23.76 -19.45
N VAL A 253 34.57 -22.95 -18.41
CA VAL A 253 34.17 -23.41 -17.07
C VAL A 253 32.80 -24.07 -17.09
N LEU A 254 31.84 -23.48 -17.81
CA LEU A 254 30.48 -24.02 -17.92
C LEU A 254 30.42 -25.32 -18.69
N ASN A 255 31.27 -25.51 -19.71
CA ASN A 255 31.41 -26.78 -20.45
C ASN A 255 31.99 -27.87 -19.56
N GLU A 256 33.00 -27.55 -18.76
CA GLU A 256 33.60 -28.51 -17.79
C GLU A 256 32.56 -28.86 -16.70
N PHE A 257 31.80 -27.88 -16.19
CA PHE A 257 30.70 -28.12 -15.26
C PHE A 257 29.64 -29.08 -15.82
N GLN A 258 29.24 -28.91 -17.09
CA GLN A 258 28.26 -29.77 -17.74
C GLN A 258 28.80 -31.17 -18.06
N ALA A 259 30.11 -31.33 -18.31
CA ALA A 259 30.74 -32.60 -18.59
C ALA A 259 30.95 -33.47 -17.34
N SER A 260 30.91 -32.88 -16.15
CA SER A 260 31.10 -33.58 -14.88
C SER A 260 29.87 -34.42 -14.50
N LYS A 261 30.12 -35.56 -13.83
CA LYS A 261 29.02 -36.44 -13.35
C LYS A 261 28.19 -35.83 -12.23
N LEU A 262 28.85 -35.11 -11.34
CA LEU A 262 28.24 -34.35 -10.26
C LEU A 262 29.06 -33.08 -10.08
N SER A 263 28.45 -31.95 -10.22
CA SER A 263 29.13 -30.67 -10.19
C SER A 263 28.34 -29.56 -9.49
N LEU A 264 29.11 -28.61 -8.98
CA LEU A 264 28.59 -27.36 -8.40
C LEU A 264 29.26 -26.19 -9.08
N VAL A 265 28.48 -25.21 -9.50
CA VAL A 265 28.99 -23.88 -9.87
C VAL A 265 28.49 -22.82 -8.91
N THR A 266 29.44 -22.06 -8.36
CA THR A 266 29.13 -20.94 -7.46
C THR A 266 29.15 -19.61 -8.22
N ASN A 267 28.18 -18.73 -7.95
CA ASN A 267 28.12 -17.41 -8.57
C ASN A 267 27.41 -16.38 -7.68
N ALA A 268 27.64 -15.10 -7.95
CA ALA A 268 26.90 -14.04 -7.28
C ALA A 268 25.67 -13.64 -8.11
N ARG A 269 25.85 -13.11 -9.32
CA ARG A 269 24.78 -12.61 -10.19
C ARG A 269 24.90 -13.05 -11.65
N CYS A 270 26.09 -13.38 -12.13
CA CYS A 270 26.33 -13.56 -13.56
C CYS A 270 25.50 -14.68 -14.20
N LEU A 271 25.01 -15.64 -13.43
CA LEU A 271 24.14 -16.71 -13.93
C LEU A 271 22.64 -16.37 -13.80
N THR A 272 22.25 -15.21 -13.28
CA THR A 272 20.83 -14.78 -13.22
C THR A 272 20.36 -14.21 -14.56
N GLU A 273 21.21 -13.55 -15.33
CA GLU A 273 20.86 -12.95 -16.62
C GLU A 273 21.83 -13.37 -17.74
N GLY A 274 21.31 -13.59 -18.94
CA GLY A 274 22.10 -13.68 -20.18
C GLY A 274 22.96 -14.93 -20.42
N VAL A 275 23.01 -15.94 -19.54
CA VAL A 275 23.77 -17.20 -19.75
C VAL A 275 22.81 -18.35 -19.92
N ASP A 276 22.99 -19.12 -20.96
CA ASP A 276 22.26 -20.35 -21.18
C ASP A 276 23.05 -21.57 -20.67
N VAL A 277 22.54 -22.17 -19.57
CA VAL A 277 23.10 -23.41 -19.01
C VAL A 277 21.95 -24.41 -18.85
N PRO A 278 21.62 -25.17 -19.88
CA PRO A 278 20.41 -26.00 -19.91
C PRO A 278 20.43 -27.18 -18.92
N ASN A 279 21.60 -27.69 -18.54
CA ASN A 279 21.73 -28.87 -17.72
C ASN A 279 21.66 -28.62 -16.19
N ILE A 280 21.36 -27.42 -15.74
CA ILE A 280 21.17 -27.14 -14.29
C ILE A 280 19.94 -27.91 -13.82
N ASP A 281 20.13 -28.80 -12.84
CA ASP A 281 19.02 -29.52 -12.21
C ASP A 281 18.81 -29.18 -10.74
N CYS A 282 19.69 -28.37 -10.11
CA CYS A 282 19.56 -27.95 -8.73
C CYS A 282 19.96 -26.49 -8.53
N ILE A 283 19.18 -25.78 -7.74
CA ILE A 283 19.51 -24.44 -7.22
C ILE A 283 19.57 -24.46 -5.70
N LEU A 284 20.60 -23.80 -5.16
CA LEU A 284 20.72 -23.42 -3.77
C LEU A 284 20.80 -21.89 -3.64
N PHE A 285 19.90 -21.28 -2.90
CA PHE A 285 20.03 -19.89 -2.48
C PHE A 285 20.84 -19.81 -1.18
N ALA A 286 22.15 -19.63 -1.30
CA ALA A 286 23.06 -19.59 -0.15
C ALA A 286 22.91 -18.30 0.68
N ASP A 287 22.62 -17.20 0.02
CA ASP A 287 22.22 -15.94 0.67
C ASP A 287 20.76 -15.60 0.32
N PRO A 288 20.02 -14.95 1.25
CA PRO A 288 18.65 -14.56 1.00
C PRO A 288 18.53 -13.66 -0.22
N LYS A 289 17.78 -14.09 -1.21
CA LYS A 289 17.40 -13.24 -2.34
C LYS A 289 16.22 -12.38 -1.92
N ARG A 290 16.38 -11.06 -1.90
CA ARG A 290 15.31 -10.12 -1.52
C ARG A 290 14.38 -9.76 -2.68
N SER A 291 14.78 -10.08 -3.91
CA SER A 291 14.04 -9.77 -5.12
C SER A 291 13.29 -11.00 -5.63
N THR A 292 11.98 -10.88 -5.74
CA THR A 292 11.11 -11.89 -6.40
C THR A 292 11.57 -12.16 -7.81
N VAL A 293 11.98 -11.11 -8.55
CA VAL A 293 12.49 -11.22 -9.92
C VAL A 293 13.71 -12.13 -10.01
N ASP A 294 14.71 -11.91 -9.13
CA ASP A 294 15.94 -12.72 -9.13
C ASP A 294 15.66 -14.20 -8.84
N ILE A 295 14.70 -14.47 -7.94
CA ILE A 295 14.31 -15.86 -7.61
C ILE A 295 13.65 -16.52 -8.82
N VAL A 296 12.68 -15.84 -9.44
CA VAL A 296 11.94 -16.38 -10.61
C VAL A 296 12.90 -16.62 -11.80
N GLN A 297 13.79 -15.67 -12.07
CA GLN A 297 14.79 -15.81 -13.14
C GLN A 297 15.77 -16.97 -12.88
N ALA A 298 16.27 -17.10 -11.65
CA ALA A 298 17.16 -18.20 -11.27
C ALA A 298 16.44 -19.55 -11.43
N VAL A 299 15.21 -19.66 -10.93
CA VAL A 299 14.40 -20.88 -11.02
C VAL A 299 14.04 -21.20 -12.47
N GLY A 300 13.66 -20.22 -13.28
CA GLY A 300 13.38 -20.41 -14.71
C GLY A 300 14.54 -21.07 -15.47
N ARG A 301 15.79 -20.94 -15.00
CA ARG A 301 16.94 -21.63 -15.59
C ARG A 301 16.99 -23.12 -15.23
N VAL A 302 16.67 -23.44 -13.97
CA VAL A 302 16.54 -24.85 -13.53
C VAL A 302 15.38 -25.54 -14.21
N LEU A 303 14.36 -24.79 -14.60
CA LEU A 303 13.20 -25.36 -15.27
C LEU A 303 13.39 -25.60 -16.77
N ARG A 304 14.51 -25.18 -17.36
CA ARG A 304 14.79 -25.49 -18.77
C ARG A 304 14.86 -26.98 -19.00
N THR A 305 14.21 -27.42 -20.06
CA THR A 305 14.25 -28.83 -20.48
C THR A 305 15.63 -29.20 -21.01
N SER A 306 16.11 -30.39 -20.67
CA SER A 306 17.31 -30.95 -21.25
C SER A 306 17.23 -32.48 -21.33
N PRO A 307 17.95 -33.14 -22.23
CA PRO A 307 17.94 -34.61 -22.36
C PRO A 307 18.31 -35.29 -21.04
N GLY A 308 17.45 -36.22 -20.59
CA GLY A 308 17.68 -36.99 -19.37
C GLY A 308 17.45 -36.27 -18.07
N LYS A 309 16.85 -35.07 -18.11
CA LYS A 309 16.43 -34.33 -16.94
C LYS A 309 14.93 -34.50 -16.72
N GLU A 310 14.56 -35.07 -15.58
CA GLU A 310 13.16 -35.33 -15.21
C GLU A 310 12.52 -34.11 -14.50
N ARG A 311 13.29 -33.48 -13.60
CA ARG A 311 12.83 -32.31 -12.86
C ARG A 311 13.97 -31.44 -12.32
N GLY A 312 13.65 -30.23 -11.90
CA GLY A 312 14.55 -29.33 -11.19
C GLY A 312 14.35 -29.39 -9.67
N TYR A 313 15.41 -29.13 -8.91
CA TYR A 313 15.40 -29.11 -7.45
C TYR A 313 15.73 -27.69 -6.94
N ILE A 314 14.89 -27.16 -6.07
CA ILE A 314 15.13 -25.89 -5.39
C ILE A 314 15.35 -26.20 -3.93
N ILE A 315 16.59 -26.03 -3.48
CA ILE A 315 17.00 -26.36 -2.11
C ILE A 315 16.93 -25.10 -1.26
N ILE A 316 16.19 -25.19 -0.15
CA ILE A 316 16.13 -24.15 0.87
C ILE A 316 16.77 -24.71 2.15
N PRO A 317 18.00 -24.32 2.49
CA PRO A 317 18.67 -24.72 3.72
C PRO A 317 17.97 -24.14 4.93
N VAL A 318 17.80 -24.92 5.98
CA VAL A 318 17.16 -24.51 7.23
C VAL A 318 17.98 -24.98 8.41
N LEU A 319 18.47 -24.04 9.21
CA LEU A 319 19.14 -24.38 10.49
C LEU A 319 18.07 -24.60 11.56
N VAL A 320 18.11 -25.76 12.20
CA VAL A 320 17.12 -26.15 13.22
C VAL A 320 17.81 -26.31 14.57
N ASP A 321 17.24 -25.72 15.60
CA ASP A 321 17.68 -25.91 16.96
C ASP A 321 17.16 -27.23 17.50
N ASP A 322 18.03 -28.17 17.81
CA ASP A 322 17.70 -29.50 18.32
C ASP A 322 16.97 -29.42 19.68
N ALA A 323 17.28 -28.38 20.50
CA ALA A 323 16.67 -28.18 21.80
C ALA A 323 15.28 -27.52 21.70
N ASN A 324 15.06 -26.67 20.69
CA ASN A 324 13.80 -25.96 20.48
C ASN A 324 13.46 -25.85 18.99
N PRO A 325 12.99 -26.90 18.34
CA PRO A 325 12.64 -26.90 16.92
C PRO A 325 11.54 -25.91 16.51
N ASN A 326 10.65 -25.56 17.44
CA ASN A 326 9.60 -24.58 17.19
C ASN A 326 10.13 -23.16 17.01
N SER A 327 11.37 -22.87 17.46
CA SER A 327 12.05 -21.59 17.23
C SER A 327 12.18 -21.27 15.73
N LEU A 328 12.24 -22.27 14.87
CA LEU A 328 12.27 -22.10 13.42
C LEU A 328 11.10 -21.24 12.91
N LEU A 329 9.94 -21.33 13.53
CA LEU A 329 8.76 -20.56 13.14
C LEU A 329 8.90 -19.06 13.42
N GLU A 330 9.82 -18.66 14.28
CA GLU A 330 10.10 -17.27 14.67
C GLU A 330 11.36 -16.72 14.00
N ASP A 331 12.16 -17.57 13.34
CA ASP A 331 13.51 -17.29 12.85
C ASP A 331 13.55 -16.71 11.42
N THR A 332 14.68 -16.08 11.09
CA THR A 332 15.02 -15.55 9.75
C THR A 332 14.98 -16.62 8.67
N ALA A 333 15.36 -17.87 8.99
CA ALA A 333 15.30 -19.01 8.07
C ALA A 333 13.89 -19.26 7.54
N PHE A 334 12.84 -19.08 8.35
CA PHE A 334 11.47 -19.19 7.89
C PHE A 334 11.09 -18.08 6.89
N GLN A 335 11.68 -16.89 7.02
CA GLN A 335 11.44 -15.79 6.08
C GLN A 335 12.02 -16.12 4.69
N ASP A 336 13.14 -16.82 4.61
CA ASP A 336 13.75 -17.25 3.33
C ASP A 336 12.88 -18.29 2.60
N ILE A 337 12.30 -19.22 3.36
CA ILE A 337 11.31 -20.17 2.82
C ILE A 337 10.12 -19.40 2.26
N LEU A 338 9.55 -18.49 3.04
CA LEU A 338 8.41 -17.70 2.63
C LEU A 338 8.68 -16.83 1.41
N MET A 339 9.86 -16.23 1.32
CA MET A 339 10.22 -15.37 0.21
C MET A 339 10.35 -16.18 -1.08
N THR A 340 10.99 -17.33 -1.03
CA THR A 340 11.10 -18.23 -2.18
C THR A 340 9.71 -18.73 -2.63
N LEU A 341 8.90 -19.20 -1.68
CA LEU A 341 7.55 -19.68 -1.99
C LEU A 341 6.67 -18.55 -2.57
N ARG A 342 6.75 -17.33 -2.03
CA ARG A 342 6.03 -16.18 -2.57
C ARG A 342 6.43 -15.82 -3.98
N ALA A 343 7.75 -15.80 -4.24
CA ALA A 343 8.27 -15.49 -5.56
C ALA A 343 7.76 -16.49 -6.60
N LEU A 344 7.75 -17.75 -6.26
CA LEU A 344 7.30 -18.82 -7.18
C LEU A 344 5.78 -18.91 -7.28
N ALA A 345 5.06 -18.69 -6.19
CA ALA A 345 3.59 -18.71 -6.18
C ALA A 345 2.95 -17.62 -7.05
N SER A 346 3.67 -16.54 -7.35
CA SER A 346 3.21 -15.52 -8.31
C SER A 346 3.26 -15.99 -9.76
N ASN A 347 3.97 -17.10 -10.05
CA ASN A 347 4.14 -17.64 -11.39
C ASN A 347 3.68 -19.11 -11.50
N ASP A 348 3.33 -19.75 -10.39
CA ASP A 348 2.83 -21.13 -10.35
C ASP A 348 1.68 -21.28 -9.35
N GLU A 349 0.49 -21.35 -9.86
CA GLU A 349 -0.74 -21.48 -9.08
C GLU A 349 -0.80 -22.77 -8.25
N ARG A 350 -0.08 -23.84 -8.66
CA ARG A 350 -0.05 -25.12 -7.94
C ARG A 350 0.46 -24.97 -6.53
N ILE A 351 1.35 -24.01 -6.25
CA ILE A 351 1.85 -23.73 -4.90
C ILE A 351 0.71 -23.21 -4.02
N ILE A 352 -0.10 -22.31 -4.54
CA ILE A 352 -1.24 -21.73 -3.80
C ILE A 352 -2.33 -22.80 -3.60
N GLU A 353 -2.66 -23.56 -4.63
CA GLU A 353 -3.62 -24.66 -4.56
C GLU A 353 -3.22 -25.70 -3.50
N TYR A 354 -1.93 -26.04 -3.44
CA TYR A 354 -1.40 -26.94 -2.41
C TYR A 354 -1.67 -26.42 -1.00
N PHE A 355 -1.22 -25.20 -0.68
CA PHE A 355 -1.39 -24.63 0.66
C PHE A 355 -2.86 -24.38 1.01
N ARG A 356 -3.69 -24.04 0.03
CA ARG A 356 -5.17 -23.92 0.21
C ARG A 356 -5.79 -25.27 0.57
N SER A 357 -5.36 -26.35 -0.11
CA SER A 357 -5.87 -27.70 0.20
C SER A 357 -5.49 -28.16 1.61
N VAL A 358 -4.26 -27.89 2.03
CA VAL A 358 -3.79 -28.20 3.39
C VAL A 358 -4.57 -27.43 4.45
N SER A 359 -4.85 -26.15 4.21
CA SER A 359 -5.62 -25.32 5.17
C SER A 359 -7.08 -25.75 5.34
N LYS A 360 -7.65 -26.43 4.34
CA LYS A 360 -9.00 -26.99 4.38
C LYS A 360 -9.05 -28.42 4.95
N GLY A 361 -7.94 -28.92 5.49
CA GLY A 361 -7.87 -30.30 6.04
C GLY A 361 -7.87 -31.40 4.98
N GLY A 362 -7.53 -31.04 3.74
CA GLY A 362 -7.44 -32.00 2.62
C GLY A 362 -6.38 -33.08 2.91
N LYS A 363 -6.74 -34.36 2.71
CA LYS A 363 -5.77 -35.46 2.81
C LYS A 363 -4.75 -35.34 1.67
N ARG A 364 -3.47 -35.34 2.03
CA ARG A 364 -2.37 -35.41 1.06
C ARG A 364 -2.54 -36.63 0.16
N LYS A 365 -2.48 -36.45 -1.16
CA LYS A 365 -2.23 -37.57 -2.06
C LYS A 365 -0.75 -37.96 -1.91
N ARG A 366 -0.45 -39.01 -1.14
CA ARG A 366 0.88 -39.63 -1.11
C ARG A 366 1.20 -40.15 -2.51
N GLY A 367 2.29 -39.66 -3.10
CA GLY A 367 2.88 -40.25 -4.32
C GLY A 367 2.35 -39.73 -5.65
N GLY A 368 1.59 -38.61 -5.66
CA GLY A 368 1.25 -37.96 -6.93
C GLY A 368 2.35 -37.00 -7.38
N THR A 369 2.67 -37.01 -8.67
CA THR A 369 3.64 -36.13 -9.35
C THR A 369 3.20 -34.67 -9.41
N ASP A 370 2.09 -34.29 -8.76
CA ASP A 370 1.35 -33.04 -9.01
C ASP A 370 1.67 -31.88 -8.07
N PHE A 371 2.59 -32.04 -7.09
CA PHE A 371 2.88 -30.97 -6.13
C PHE A 371 4.36 -30.61 -6.07
N PRO A 372 4.73 -29.35 -6.39
CA PRO A 372 6.11 -28.93 -6.47
C PRO A 372 6.77 -28.66 -5.10
N VAL A 373 6.06 -28.83 -3.98
CA VAL A 373 6.59 -28.45 -2.65
C VAL A 373 6.64 -29.64 -1.71
N ASP A 374 7.84 -29.98 -1.24
CA ASP A 374 8.04 -30.85 -0.07
C ASP A 374 8.76 -30.07 1.05
N ILE A 375 8.01 -29.69 2.05
CA ILE A 375 8.59 -29.16 3.28
C ILE A 375 8.95 -30.34 4.17
N ALA A 376 9.76 -31.26 3.64
CA ALA A 376 10.26 -32.41 4.38
C ALA A 376 11.47 -32.00 5.21
N VAL A 377 11.24 -31.62 6.45
CA VAL A 377 12.29 -31.44 7.43
C VAL A 377 12.64 -32.82 7.98
N ASN A 378 13.83 -33.34 7.69
CA ASN A 378 14.34 -34.52 8.39
C ASN A 378 14.79 -34.06 9.79
N LEU A 379 13.86 -34.03 10.74
CA LEU A 379 14.15 -33.71 12.14
C LEU A 379 14.45 -34.99 12.94
N PRO A 380 15.25 -34.91 14.00
CA PRO A 380 15.54 -36.05 14.86
C PRO A 380 14.32 -36.55 15.60
N LEU A 381 14.33 -37.82 15.96
CA LEU A 381 13.30 -38.72 16.48
C LEU A 381 12.40 -38.26 17.67
N ARG A 382 12.49 -37.02 18.13
CA ARG A 382 11.74 -36.53 19.32
C ARG A 382 10.61 -35.56 19.00
N ILE A 383 10.34 -35.28 17.72
CA ILE A 383 9.32 -34.31 17.29
C ILE A 383 8.32 -35.03 16.41
N ASP A 384 7.04 -34.77 16.64
CA ASP A 384 6.00 -35.18 15.70
C ASP A 384 6.19 -34.39 14.38
N LEU A 385 6.88 -35.05 13.45
CA LEU A 385 7.21 -34.51 12.12
C LEU A 385 5.97 -34.01 11.37
N GLU A 386 4.84 -34.70 11.54
CA GLU A 386 3.62 -34.33 10.84
C GLU A 386 3.00 -33.08 11.44
N GLU A 387 2.97 -32.94 12.75
CA GLU A 387 2.44 -31.75 13.44
C GLU A 387 3.31 -30.52 13.16
N PHE A 388 4.63 -30.65 13.23
CA PHE A 388 5.59 -29.57 12.91
C PHE A 388 5.48 -29.13 11.45
N ARG A 389 5.42 -30.09 10.52
CA ARG A 389 5.22 -29.84 9.09
C ARG A 389 3.90 -29.12 8.84
N GLN A 390 2.82 -29.55 9.48
CA GLN A 390 1.51 -28.92 9.36
C GLN A 390 1.52 -27.49 9.91
N ALA A 391 2.22 -27.25 11.00
CA ALA A 391 2.38 -25.90 11.55
C ALA A 391 3.11 -24.95 10.59
N ILE A 392 4.21 -25.44 9.95
CA ILE A 392 4.93 -24.67 8.90
C ILE A 392 4.01 -24.40 7.71
N GLU A 393 3.30 -25.42 7.22
CA GLU A 393 2.41 -25.29 6.07
C GLU A 393 1.27 -24.30 6.34
N LEU A 394 0.63 -24.36 7.51
CA LEU A 394 -0.40 -23.40 7.90
C LEU A 394 0.16 -21.98 8.02
N LYS A 395 1.35 -21.82 8.56
CA LYS A 395 1.99 -20.50 8.68
C LYS A 395 2.43 -19.97 7.32
N CYS A 396 2.89 -20.83 6.41
CA CYS A 396 3.13 -20.47 5.01
C CYS A 396 1.82 -20.03 4.35
N TRP A 397 0.74 -20.78 4.52
CA TRP A 397 -0.56 -20.43 3.98
C TRP A 397 -1.05 -19.07 4.48
N SER A 398 -0.98 -18.78 5.76
CA SER A 398 -1.41 -17.50 6.32
C SER A 398 -0.71 -16.28 5.70
N ARG A 399 0.47 -16.49 5.11
CA ARG A 399 1.26 -15.47 4.42
C ARG A 399 1.07 -15.47 2.90
N LEU A 400 0.88 -16.64 2.31
CA LEU A 400 0.68 -16.83 0.87
C LEU A 400 -0.75 -16.50 0.42
N ALA A 401 -1.74 -16.77 1.25
CA ALA A 401 -3.15 -16.49 0.97
C ALA A 401 -3.42 -15.02 0.59
N LYS A 402 -2.56 -14.11 1.04
CA LYS A 402 -2.63 -12.69 0.67
C LYS A 402 -2.15 -12.39 -0.76
N LEU A 403 -1.49 -13.32 -1.41
CA LEU A 403 -1.03 -13.17 -2.80
C LEU A 403 -2.07 -13.65 -3.80
N SER A 404 -2.95 -14.56 -3.38
CA SER A 404 -4.04 -15.09 -4.20
C SER A 404 -5.31 -15.09 -3.39
N TRP A 405 -6.02 -13.97 -3.45
CA TRP A 405 -7.34 -13.88 -2.86
C TRP A 405 -8.29 -14.87 -3.53
N MET A 406 -9.24 -15.40 -2.78
CA MET A 406 -10.34 -16.21 -3.32
C MET A 406 -11.01 -15.43 -4.47
N PRO A 407 -11.41 -16.08 -5.60
CA PRO A 407 -12.15 -15.40 -6.65
C PRO A 407 -13.36 -14.65 -6.10
N PHE A 408 -13.67 -13.48 -6.66
CA PHE A 408 -14.68 -12.57 -6.11
C PHE A 408 -16.04 -13.27 -5.88
N GLU A 409 -16.50 -14.05 -6.83
CA GLU A 409 -17.79 -14.73 -6.74
C GLU A 409 -17.83 -15.73 -5.59
N GLU A 410 -16.83 -16.57 -5.45
CA GLU A 410 -16.72 -17.54 -4.34
C GLU A 410 -16.60 -16.84 -2.98
N ALA A 411 -15.77 -15.80 -2.93
CA ALA A 411 -15.58 -15.01 -1.71
C ALA A 411 -16.86 -14.26 -1.30
N ARG A 412 -17.62 -13.78 -2.28
CA ARG A 412 -18.94 -13.15 -2.07
C ARG A 412 -19.97 -14.15 -1.58
N GLU A 413 -20.03 -15.35 -2.17
CA GLU A 413 -20.92 -16.42 -1.71
C GLU A 413 -20.60 -16.81 -0.27
N PHE A 414 -19.31 -16.95 0.04
CA PHE A 414 -18.89 -17.19 1.43
C PHE A 414 -19.34 -16.07 2.36
N ALA A 415 -19.11 -14.80 1.99
CA ALA A 415 -19.52 -13.67 2.83
C ALA A 415 -21.03 -13.60 3.05
N ARG A 416 -21.83 -13.93 2.03
CA ARG A 416 -23.29 -14.02 2.10
C ARG A 416 -23.77 -15.17 2.99
N SER A 417 -23.08 -16.32 2.96
CA SER A 417 -23.42 -17.47 3.81
C SER A 417 -23.31 -17.17 5.32
N LEU A 418 -22.51 -16.16 5.69
CA LEU A 418 -22.39 -15.72 7.08
C LEU A 418 -23.64 -15.00 7.60
N GLY A 419 -24.53 -14.50 6.72
CA GLY A 419 -25.76 -13.80 7.13
C GLY A 419 -25.49 -12.52 7.91
N LEU A 420 -24.45 -11.76 7.55
CA LEU A 420 -24.09 -10.51 8.23
C LEU A 420 -24.89 -9.34 7.65
N GLY A 421 -25.48 -8.52 8.52
CA GLY A 421 -26.35 -7.41 8.09
C GLY A 421 -25.63 -6.11 7.68
N SER A 422 -24.40 -5.92 8.11
CA SER A 422 -23.72 -4.64 7.93
C SER A 422 -22.19 -4.74 7.84
N GLY A 423 -21.54 -3.70 7.32
CA GLY A 423 -20.08 -3.59 7.32
C GLY A 423 -19.46 -3.53 8.74
N LYS A 424 -20.26 -3.17 9.77
CA LYS A 424 -19.84 -3.27 11.17
C LYS A 424 -19.76 -4.74 11.60
N ASP A 425 -20.70 -5.55 11.19
CA ASP A 425 -20.71 -6.98 11.51
C ASP A 425 -19.58 -7.70 10.77
N TRP A 426 -19.31 -7.34 9.51
CA TRP A 426 -18.15 -7.81 8.79
C TRP A 426 -16.84 -7.48 9.52
N ARG A 427 -16.73 -6.25 10.08
CA ARG A 427 -15.57 -5.85 10.87
C ARG A 427 -15.41 -6.66 12.14
N LYS A 428 -16.51 -6.94 12.87
CA LYS A 428 -16.51 -7.81 14.05
C LYS A 428 -16.12 -9.25 13.70
N TYR A 429 -16.64 -9.74 12.56
CA TYR A 429 -16.33 -11.08 12.09
C TYR A 429 -14.83 -11.25 11.82
N TYR A 430 -14.21 -10.40 11.01
CA TYR A 430 -12.80 -10.55 10.70
C TYR A 430 -11.83 -10.25 11.86
N LYS A 431 -12.32 -9.62 12.93
CA LYS A 431 -11.60 -9.47 14.20
C LYS A 431 -11.75 -10.67 15.14
N GLY A 432 -12.60 -11.65 14.79
CA GLY A 432 -12.89 -12.80 15.63
C GLY A 432 -13.88 -12.52 16.77
N GLU A 433 -14.57 -11.39 16.76
CA GLU A 433 -15.55 -11.00 17.79
C GLU A 433 -16.88 -11.78 17.66
N LEU A 434 -17.11 -12.47 16.53
CA LEU A 434 -18.31 -13.28 16.26
C LEU A 434 -17.95 -14.78 16.27
N ILE A 435 -17.71 -15.32 17.46
CA ILE A 435 -17.23 -16.70 17.69
C ILE A 435 -18.13 -17.75 17.02
N ASN A 436 -19.44 -17.53 17.00
CA ASN A 436 -20.43 -18.44 16.40
C ASN A 436 -20.41 -18.48 14.85
N LYS A 437 -19.65 -17.59 14.20
CA LYS A 437 -19.52 -17.56 12.73
C LYS A 437 -18.23 -18.20 12.24
N GLY A 438 -17.41 -18.74 13.13
CA GLY A 438 -16.12 -19.35 12.80
C GLY A 438 -15.02 -18.32 12.50
N ILE A 439 -13.85 -18.82 12.12
CA ILE A 439 -12.68 -18.01 11.80
C ILE A 439 -12.72 -17.63 10.31
N LYS A 440 -12.41 -16.37 10.02
CA LYS A 440 -12.32 -15.88 8.64
C LYS A 440 -11.20 -16.62 7.88
N PRO A 441 -11.48 -17.23 6.72
CA PRO A 441 -10.45 -17.80 5.85
C PRO A 441 -9.38 -16.78 5.49
N GLU A 442 -8.11 -17.21 5.42
CA GLU A 442 -6.96 -16.31 5.17
C GLU A 442 -6.97 -15.71 3.76
N ASP A 443 -7.54 -16.41 2.79
CA ASP A 443 -7.69 -16.00 1.39
C ASP A 443 -8.94 -15.12 1.13
N ILE A 444 -9.66 -14.74 2.15
CA ILE A 444 -10.72 -13.72 2.08
C ILE A 444 -10.18 -12.38 2.59
N PRO A 445 -10.24 -11.31 1.79
CA PRO A 445 -9.70 -10.02 2.20
C PRO A 445 -10.52 -9.35 3.32
N ARG A 446 -9.83 -8.67 4.25
CA ARG A 446 -10.50 -7.83 5.27
C ARG A 446 -11.21 -6.63 4.63
N ASN A 447 -10.60 -6.11 3.57
CA ASN A 447 -11.10 -4.95 2.80
C ASN A 447 -11.41 -5.38 1.36
N PRO A 448 -12.54 -6.06 1.12
CA PRO A 448 -12.91 -6.58 -0.20
C PRO A 448 -13.08 -5.47 -1.25
N ASN A 449 -13.48 -4.28 -0.83
CA ASN A 449 -13.62 -3.11 -1.70
C ASN A 449 -12.30 -2.63 -2.32
N ILE A 450 -11.16 -2.95 -1.70
CA ILE A 450 -9.83 -2.61 -2.23
C ILE A 450 -9.36 -3.71 -3.18
N VAL A 451 -9.46 -4.96 -2.74
CA VAL A 451 -8.95 -6.12 -3.47
C VAL A 451 -9.74 -6.39 -4.74
N TYR A 452 -11.08 -6.30 -4.66
CA TYR A 452 -11.97 -6.60 -5.79
C TYR A 452 -12.46 -5.35 -6.54
N LYS A 453 -11.82 -4.20 -6.34
CA LYS A 453 -12.26 -2.93 -6.96
C LYS A 453 -12.51 -3.04 -8.47
N ASN A 454 -11.63 -3.75 -9.18
CA ASN A 454 -11.70 -3.96 -10.62
C ASN A 454 -12.13 -5.39 -11.01
N HIS A 455 -12.60 -6.20 -10.03
CA HIS A 455 -12.92 -7.62 -10.19
C HIS A 455 -14.36 -7.94 -9.75
N GLY A 456 -15.30 -7.05 -10.04
CA GLY A 456 -16.73 -7.27 -9.76
C GLY A 456 -17.24 -6.65 -8.45
N TRP A 457 -16.44 -5.87 -7.71
CA TRP A 457 -16.93 -5.20 -6.50
C TRP A 457 -18.01 -4.16 -6.82
N VAL A 458 -19.17 -4.28 -6.19
CA VAL A 458 -20.29 -3.31 -6.30
C VAL A 458 -20.42 -2.52 -4.99
N SER A 459 -20.69 -3.18 -3.89
CA SER A 459 -20.89 -2.53 -2.59
C SER A 459 -20.75 -3.53 -1.43
N MET A 460 -20.66 -3.01 -0.21
CA MET A 460 -20.70 -3.84 0.99
C MET A 460 -22.04 -4.56 1.15
N GLY A 461 -23.13 -3.96 0.70
CA GLY A 461 -24.46 -4.59 0.70
C GLY A 461 -24.55 -5.75 -0.27
N ASP A 462 -23.97 -5.63 -1.46
CA ASP A 462 -23.83 -6.72 -2.42
C ASP A 462 -22.93 -7.83 -1.87
N TRP A 463 -21.79 -7.47 -1.32
CA TRP A 463 -20.84 -8.40 -0.69
C TRP A 463 -21.48 -9.28 0.39
N LEU A 464 -22.31 -8.69 1.23
CA LEU A 464 -22.96 -9.39 2.35
C LEU A 464 -24.35 -9.95 2.00
N GLY A 465 -24.90 -9.66 0.80
CA GLY A 465 -26.24 -10.04 0.42
C GLY A 465 -27.34 -9.34 1.24
N SER A 466 -26.99 -8.24 1.94
CA SER A 466 -27.95 -7.53 2.82
C SER A 466 -28.89 -6.58 2.06
N GLY A 467 -28.74 -6.42 0.75
CA GLY A 467 -29.51 -5.45 -0.05
C GLY A 467 -29.18 -3.97 0.26
N PHE A 468 -28.26 -3.71 1.18
CA PHE A 468 -27.91 -2.35 1.56
C PHE A 468 -27.14 -1.64 0.43
N ILE A 469 -27.76 -0.63 -0.15
CA ILE A 469 -27.13 0.24 -1.15
C ILE A 469 -26.41 1.38 -0.42
N ALA A 470 -25.11 1.53 -0.69
CA ALA A 470 -24.33 2.62 -0.14
C ALA A 470 -24.92 3.97 -0.56
N THR A 471 -24.91 4.95 0.34
CA THR A 471 -25.50 6.29 0.12
C THR A 471 -24.97 6.98 -1.15
N GLN A 472 -23.73 6.67 -1.56
CA GLN A 472 -23.10 7.21 -2.77
C GLN A 472 -23.66 6.65 -4.07
N SER A 473 -24.23 5.43 -4.01
CA SER A 473 -24.77 4.70 -5.19
C SER A 473 -26.30 4.69 -5.20
N ARG A 474 -26.96 5.46 -4.32
CA ARG A 474 -28.42 5.59 -4.33
C ARG A 474 -28.83 6.65 -5.32
N GLU A 475 -29.70 6.28 -6.22
CA GLU A 475 -30.42 7.24 -7.04
C GLU A 475 -31.57 7.82 -6.21
N TYR A 476 -31.57 9.14 -6.02
CA TYR A 476 -32.61 9.83 -5.30
C TYR A 476 -33.55 10.51 -6.28
N LEU A 477 -34.82 10.68 -5.88
CA LEU A 477 -35.80 11.46 -6.65
C LEU A 477 -35.25 12.87 -6.93
N PRO A 478 -35.59 13.49 -8.06
CA PRO A 478 -35.29 14.89 -8.32
C PRO A 478 -35.80 15.79 -7.16
N PHE A 479 -35.05 16.85 -6.82
CA PHE A 479 -35.36 17.71 -5.67
C PHE A 479 -36.82 18.13 -5.56
N GLN A 480 -37.43 18.53 -6.67
CA GLN A 480 -38.82 19.01 -6.71
C GLN A 480 -39.83 17.92 -6.35
N GLU A 481 -39.61 16.70 -6.80
CA GLU A 481 -40.48 15.55 -6.50
C GLU A 481 -40.30 15.08 -5.06
N ALA A 482 -39.08 14.96 -4.62
CA ALA A 482 -38.75 14.62 -3.22
C ALA A 482 -39.34 15.66 -2.25
N ARG A 483 -39.22 16.93 -2.57
CA ARG A 483 -39.81 18.04 -1.79
C ARG A 483 -41.33 17.96 -1.72
N LYS A 484 -42.02 17.70 -2.86
CA LYS A 484 -43.50 17.53 -2.86
C LYS A 484 -43.91 16.34 -1.96
N PHE A 485 -43.18 15.23 -2.01
CA PHE A 485 -43.45 14.09 -1.14
C PHE A 485 -43.34 14.52 0.34
N VAL A 486 -42.25 15.22 0.70
CA VAL A 486 -42.00 15.63 2.10
C VAL A 486 -43.00 16.65 2.60
N HIS A 487 -43.49 17.58 1.77
CA HIS A 487 -44.55 18.51 2.12
C HIS A 487 -45.85 17.81 2.54
N ASN A 488 -46.19 16.66 1.87
CA ASN A 488 -47.39 15.90 2.21
C ASN A 488 -47.28 15.22 3.58
N LEU A 489 -46.08 15.06 4.13
CA LEU A 489 -45.90 14.53 5.48
C LEU A 489 -46.28 15.53 6.59
N LYS A 490 -46.40 16.82 6.28
CA LYS A 490 -46.80 17.92 7.19
C LYS A 490 -45.95 17.93 8.47
N LEU A 491 -44.61 17.73 8.34
CA LEU A 491 -43.67 17.78 9.45
C LEU A 491 -43.36 19.25 9.82
N LYS A 492 -43.29 19.53 11.12
CA LYS A 492 -43.19 20.91 11.64
C LYS A 492 -41.74 21.36 11.86
N SER A 493 -40.79 20.44 11.93
CA SER A 493 -39.41 20.79 12.28
C SER A 493 -38.40 19.77 11.77
N MET A 494 -37.12 20.17 11.70
CA MET A 494 -36.01 19.27 11.43
C MET A 494 -35.93 18.10 12.43
N ALA A 495 -36.31 18.32 13.69
CA ALA A 495 -36.35 17.24 14.69
C ALA A 495 -37.40 16.19 14.32
N GLU A 496 -38.56 16.59 13.84
CA GLU A 496 -39.58 15.66 13.35
C GLU A 496 -39.14 14.95 12.09
N TRP A 497 -38.46 15.63 11.17
CA TRP A 497 -37.86 14.97 10.00
C TRP A 497 -36.88 13.86 10.40
N LEU A 498 -36.00 14.09 11.36
CA LEU A 498 -35.06 13.08 11.84
C LEU A 498 -35.76 11.90 12.51
N LYS A 499 -36.85 12.13 13.24
CA LYS A 499 -37.69 11.09 13.82
C LYS A 499 -38.38 10.27 12.73
N TYR A 500 -38.94 10.90 11.72
CA TYR A 500 -39.53 10.23 10.56
C TYR A 500 -38.50 9.35 9.86
N CYS A 501 -37.30 9.86 9.59
CA CYS A 501 -36.21 9.08 9.01
C CYS A 501 -35.78 7.86 9.82
N LYS A 502 -36.03 7.87 11.13
CA LYS A 502 -35.79 6.73 12.02
C LYS A 502 -36.97 5.75 12.12
N GLY A 503 -38.11 6.07 11.48
CA GLY A 503 -39.33 5.28 11.56
C GLY A 503 -40.12 5.48 12.85
N GLU A 504 -39.88 6.57 13.59
CA GLU A 504 -40.58 6.85 14.86
C GLU A 504 -42.03 7.39 14.65
N PHE A 505 -42.45 7.66 13.40
CA PHE A 505 -43.80 8.08 13.03
C PHE A 505 -44.52 6.97 12.26
N LEU A 506 -45.00 5.96 12.95
CA LEU A 506 -45.63 4.80 12.33
C LEU A 506 -46.85 5.16 11.45
N GLU A 507 -47.61 6.19 11.85
CA GLU A 507 -48.80 6.70 11.12
C GLU A 507 -48.45 7.35 9.77
N LYS A 508 -47.19 7.76 9.55
CA LYS A 508 -46.73 8.40 8.31
C LYS A 508 -46.03 7.43 7.36
N GLY A 509 -45.94 6.17 7.76
CA GLY A 509 -45.22 5.12 7.01
C GLY A 509 -43.70 5.26 7.08
N PHE A 510 -43.02 4.32 6.42
CA PHE A 510 -41.57 4.34 6.35
C PHE A 510 -41.06 5.30 5.27
N LYS A 511 -39.91 5.90 5.54
CA LYS A 511 -39.24 6.76 4.57
C LYS A 511 -38.83 5.95 3.33
N PRO A 512 -39.26 6.32 2.10
CA PRO A 512 -38.81 5.70 0.88
C PRO A 512 -37.28 5.78 0.72
N ASP A 513 -36.68 4.76 0.05
CA ASP A 513 -35.23 4.68 -0.11
C ASP A 513 -34.68 5.74 -1.06
N ASP A 514 -35.47 6.21 -2.00
CA ASP A 514 -35.17 7.27 -2.96
C ASP A 514 -35.35 8.71 -2.41
N ILE A 515 -35.73 8.85 -1.14
CA ILE A 515 -35.75 10.13 -0.42
C ILE A 515 -34.52 10.22 0.49
N PRO A 516 -33.64 11.21 0.34
CA PRO A 516 -32.41 11.28 1.13
C PRO A 516 -32.67 11.71 2.59
N GLN A 517 -32.04 11.05 3.55
CA GLN A 517 -32.09 11.43 4.95
C GLN A 517 -31.42 12.81 5.20
N LYS A 518 -30.42 13.16 4.41
CA LYS A 518 -29.67 14.43 4.49
C LYS A 518 -29.85 15.24 3.20
N PRO A 519 -31.02 15.82 2.96
CA PRO A 519 -31.35 16.50 1.71
C PRO A 519 -30.43 17.71 1.44
N ASN A 520 -29.97 18.36 2.49
CA ASN A 520 -29.02 19.48 2.40
C ASN A 520 -27.65 19.11 1.82
N ARG A 521 -27.27 17.83 1.85
CA ARG A 521 -26.05 17.34 1.20
C ARG A 521 -26.32 16.84 -0.20
N THR A 522 -27.40 16.09 -0.37
CA THR A 522 -27.77 15.48 -1.63
C THR A 522 -28.12 16.54 -2.67
N TYR A 523 -28.98 17.50 -2.33
CA TYR A 523 -29.48 18.54 -3.24
C TYR A 523 -28.77 19.88 -3.11
N LYS A 524 -27.54 19.90 -2.56
CA LYS A 524 -26.79 21.14 -2.34
C LYS A 524 -26.70 22.05 -3.57
N ASN A 525 -26.56 21.44 -4.76
CA ASN A 525 -26.42 22.11 -6.06
C ASN A 525 -27.67 21.96 -6.94
N GLU A 526 -28.74 21.40 -6.40
CA GLU A 526 -29.96 21.02 -7.16
C GLU A 526 -31.22 21.77 -6.67
N GLY A 527 -31.01 22.96 -6.08
CA GLY A 527 -32.13 23.84 -5.65
C GLY A 527 -32.43 23.80 -4.15
N TRP A 528 -31.58 23.21 -3.32
CA TRP A 528 -31.70 23.23 -1.87
C TRP A 528 -31.62 24.67 -1.32
N ILE A 529 -32.60 25.06 -0.50
CA ILE A 529 -32.66 26.37 0.19
C ILE A 529 -32.40 26.16 1.68
N ASP A 530 -33.34 25.56 2.38
CA ASP A 530 -33.24 25.23 3.81
C ASP A 530 -34.30 24.19 4.23
N PHE A 531 -34.30 23.82 5.52
CA PHE A 531 -35.28 22.87 6.04
C PHE A 531 -36.71 23.44 6.11
N GLY A 532 -36.91 24.75 6.16
CA GLY A 532 -38.23 25.33 6.08
C GLY A 532 -38.86 25.15 4.71
N ASP A 533 -38.09 25.36 3.65
CA ASP A 533 -38.46 25.05 2.28
C ASP A 533 -38.65 23.55 2.06
N TRP A 534 -37.74 22.72 2.53
CA TRP A 534 -37.84 21.27 2.42
C TRP A 534 -39.08 20.66 3.08
N LEU A 535 -39.49 21.21 4.23
CA LEU A 535 -40.66 20.75 5.00
C LEU A 535 -41.97 21.48 4.66
N GLY A 536 -41.89 22.53 3.87
CA GLY A 536 -43.06 23.36 3.53
C GLY A 536 -43.61 24.19 4.73
N THR A 537 -42.79 24.44 5.75
CA THR A 537 -43.23 25.14 6.96
C THR A 537 -43.20 26.66 6.83
N GLY A 538 -42.54 27.21 5.82
CA GLY A 538 -42.30 28.62 5.63
C GLY A 538 -41.28 29.23 6.62
N ASN A 539 -40.69 28.43 7.50
CA ASN A 539 -39.66 28.90 8.44
C ASN A 539 -38.35 29.13 7.69
N VAL A 540 -37.88 30.37 7.65
CA VAL A 540 -36.63 30.75 7.01
C VAL A 540 -35.48 30.50 7.98
N ALA A 541 -34.42 29.82 7.53
CA ALA A 541 -33.23 29.60 8.35
C ALA A 541 -32.57 30.94 8.72
N PRO A 542 -32.07 31.12 9.93
CA PRO A 542 -31.51 32.42 10.43
C PRO A 542 -30.46 33.03 9.50
N GLN A 543 -29.69 32.20 8.77
CA GLN A 543 -28.68 32.65 7.82
C GLN A 543 -29.26 33.21 6.51
N ASN A 544 -30.53 32.94 6.22
CA ASN A 544 -31.22 33.38 5.00
C ASN A 544 -32.12 34.59 5.27
N ILE A 545 -32.25 35.04 6.54
CA ILE A 545 -33.04 36.23 6.92
C ILE A 545 -32.24 37.46 6.54
N LYS A 546 -32.83 38.32 5.71
CA LYS A 546 -32.27 39.63 5.43
C LYS A 546 -32.71 40.59 6.54
N TYR A 547 -31.81 40.87 7.45
CA TYR A 547 -32.05 41.82 8.53
C TYR A 547 -31.98 43.25 8.04
N ARG A 548 -32.75 44.13 8.67
CA ARG A 548 -32.77 45.58 8.46
C ARG A 548 -31.39 46.17 8.72
N PRO A 549 -30.94 47.22 7.98
CA PRO A 549 -29.69 47.90 8.30
C PRO A 549 -29.58 48.34 9.75
N PHE A 550 -28.42 48.28 10.38
CA PHE A 550 -28.22 48.53 11.82
C PHE A 550 -28.84 49.83 12.31
N GLN A 551 -28.62 50.91 11.60
CA GLN A 551 -29.14 52.25 11.99
C GLN A 551 -30.68 52.31 12.00
N GLU A 552 -31.30 51.63 11.06
CA GLU A 552 -32.79 51.61 10.99
C GLU A 552 -33.37 50.67 12.07
N ALA A 553 -32.73 49.51 12.25
CA ALA A 553 -33.11 48.58 13.29
C ALA A 553 -32.96 49.19 14.68
N ARG A 554 -31.86 49.89 14.93
CA ARG A 554 -31.61 50.64 16.18
C ARG A 554 -32.66 51.73 16.41
N ARG A 555 -32.99 52.53 15.39
CA ARG A 555 -34.06 53.56 15.50
C ARG A 555 -35.44 52.97 15.85
N PHE A 556 -35.74 51.81 15.26
CA PHE A 556 -36.96 51.08 15.59
C PHE A 556 -36.97 50.64 17.06
N VAL A 557 -35.86 50.04 17.54
CA VAL A 557 -35.76 49.53 18.90
C VAL A 557 -35.79 50.64 19.95
N HIS A 558 -35.18 51.79 19.63
CA HIS A 558 -35.29 53.01 20.53
C HIS A 558 -36.73 53.45 20.75
N LYS A 559 -37.61 53.33 19.74
CA LYS A 559 -39.06 53.72 19.89
C LYS A 559 -39.78 52.81 20.87
N LEU A 560 -39.29 51.57 21.10
CA LEU A 560 -39.91 50.66 22.07
C LEU A 560 -39.64 51.05 23.52
N LYS A 561 -38.65 51.93 23.79
CA LYS A 561 -38.33 52.49 25.15
C LYS A 561 -38.08 51.35 26.16
N LEU A 562 -37.32 50.28 25.75
CA LEU A 562 -36.98 49.18 26.62
C LEU A 562 -35.81 49.56 27.53
N LYS A 563 -35.89 49.21 28.82
CA LYS A 563 -34.95 49.70 29.85
C LYS A 563 -33.68 48.90 29.94
N ASN A 564 -33.73 47.59 29.68
CA ASN A 564 -32.61 46.68 29.87
C ASN A 564 -32.73 45.41 29.01
N ARG A 565 -31.68 44.55 29.08
CA ARG A 565 -31.58 43.30 28.34
C ARG A 565 -32.72 42.31 28.64
N GLU A 566 -33.25 42.32 29.88
CA GLU A 566 -34.34 41.42 30.25
C GLU A 566 -35.66 41.84 29.57
N GLU A 567 -35.92 43.14 29.48
CA GLU A 567 -37.08 43.64 28.73
C GLU A 567 -36.94 43.36 27.23
N TRP A 568 -35.74 43.46 26.66
CA TRP A 568 -35.47 43.04 25.29
C TRP A 568 -35.80 41.55 25.09
N LYS A 569 -35.37 40.68 26.05
CA LYS A 569 -35.67 39.27 26.05
C LYS A 569 -37.19 39.01 26.11
N LYS A 570 -37.90 39.68 26.98
CA LYS A 570 -39.35 39.56 27.08
C LYS A 570 -40.06 40.01 25.81
N TYR A 571 -39.59 41.10 25.19
CA TYR A 571 -40.15 41.60 23.93
C TYR A 571 -40.07 40.58 22.79
N PHE A 572 -38.90 40.03 22.54
CA PHE A 572 -38.80 39.08 21.44
C PHE A 572 -39.40 37.68 21.76
N LEU A 573 -39.72 37.38 23.00
CA LEU A 573 -40.53 36.21 23.41
C LEU A 573 -42.04 36.49 23.35
N GLY A 574 -42.45 37.68 22.94
CA GLY A 574 -43.86 38.07 22.87
C GLY A 574 -44.52 38.30 24.24
N GLN A 575 -43.71 38.48 25.30
CA GLN A 575 -44.18 38.66 26.67
C GLN A 575 -44.47 40.14 27.04
N LEU A 576 -44.37 41.02 26.06
CA LEU A 576 -44.73 42.47 26.18
C LEU A 576 -45.71 42.83 25.05
N PRO A 577 -46.95 42.33 25.11
CA PRO A 577 -47.96 42.55 24.05
C PRO A 577 -48.24 43.99 23.75
N GLU A 578 -48.12 44.90 24.74
CA GLU A 578 -48.29 46.32 24.61
C GLU A 578 -47.23 47.01 23.72
N LYS A 579 -46.13 46.35 23.45
CA LYS A 579 -45.05 46.82 22.54
C LYS A 579 -45.22 46.32 21.13
N GLY A 580 -46.24 45.48 20.87
CA GLY A 580 -46.44 44.81 19.60
C GLY A 580 -45.49 43.63 19.33
N ASN A 581 -45.73 42.93 18.23
CA ASN A 581 -44.89 41.78 17.83
C ASN A 581 -43.56 42.26 17.25
N LYS A 582 -42.51 41.50 17.53
CA LYS A 582 -41.18 41.74 16.96
C LYS A 582 -41.22 41.46 15.43
N PRO A 583 -40.83 42.44 14.59
CA PRO A 583 -40.67 42.17 13.15
C PRO A 583 -39.60 41.14 12.88
N ASP A 584 -39.79 40.32 11.82
CA ASP A 584 -38.85 39.25 11.48
C ASP A 584 -37.48 39.75 11.01
N ASP A 585 -37.44 40.96 10.45
CA ASP A 585 -36.22 41.63 9.99
C ASP A 585 -35.42 42.34 11.11
N ILE A 586 -35.83 42.21 12.38
CA ILE A 586 -35.07 42.62 13.55
C ILE A 586 -34.44 41.42 14.24
N PRO A 587 -33.10 41.34 14.37
CA PRO A 587 -32.46 40.17 14.91
C PRO A 587 -32.67 39.99 16.42
N ARG A 588 -32.87 38.78 16.86
CA ARG A 588 -32.95 38.41 18.27
C ARG A 588 -31.63 38.67 19.02
N ASN A 589 -30.51 38.40 18.35
CA ASN A 589 -29.15 38.59 18.87
C ASN A 589 -28.41 39.65 18.03
N PRO A 590 -28.69 40.95 18.26
CA PRO A 590 -28.12 42.03 17.43
C PRO A 590 -26.61 42.14 17.56
N ASN A 591 -26.03 41.71 18.68
CA ASN A 591 -24.58 41.67 18.90
C ASN A 591 -23.86 40.69 17.99
N ILE A 592 -24.55 39.68 17.47
CA ILE A 592 -23.97 38.71 16.49
C ILE A 592 -24.16 39.26 15.08
N VAL A 593 -25.36 39.65 14.74
CA VAL A 593 -25.71 40.07 13.38
C VAL A 593 -25.01 41.38 12.98
N TYR A 594 -24.92 42.35 13.91
CA TYR A 594 -24.34 43.67 13.64
C TYR A 594 -22.94 43.88 14.21
N LYS A 595 -22.24 42.81 14.55
CA LYS A 595 -20.90 42.84 15.15
C LYS A 595 -19.95 43.79 14.41
N ASP A 596 -19.94 43.70 13.09
CA ASP A 596 -19.06 44.47 12.19
C ASP A 596 -19.81 45.58 11.45
N GLN A 597 -21.05 45.90 11.87
CA GLN A 597 -21.92 46.88 11.23
C GLN A 597 -22.31 48.03 12.16
N GLY A 598 -21.49 48.32 13.18
CA GLY A 598 -21.68 49.43 14.09
C GLY A 598 -22.28 49.08 15.45
N TRP A 599 -22.31 47.80 15.85
CA TRP A 599 -22.71 47.40 17.19
C TRP A 599 -21.75 47.93 18.26
N ILE A 600 -22.27 48.62 19.29
CA ILE A 600 -21.50 49.15 20.41
C ILE A 600 -21.83 48.38 21.70
N SER A 601 -23.06 48.41 22.12
CA SER A 601 -23.52 47.74 23.35
C SER A 601 -25.04 47.56 23.38
N ILE A 602 -25.53 46.76 24.32
CA ILE A 602 -26.98 46.58 24.51
C ILE A 602 -27.63 47.87 24.97
N GLY A 603 -26.95 48.73 25.73
CA GLY A 603 -27.45 50.02 26.14
C GLY A 603 -27.61 51.01 24.99
N ASP A 604 -26.65 50.99 24.05
CA ASP A 604 -26.75 51.74 22.80
C ASP A 604 -27.88 51.21 21.91
N TRP A 605 -28.00 49.88 21.77
CA TRP A 605 -29.08 49.24 21.03
C TRP A 605 -30.47 49.58 21.51
N LEU A 606 -30.65 49.68 22.83
CA LEU A 606 -31.95 49.99 23.46
C LEU A 606 -32.18 51.47 23.61
N GLY A 607 -31.19 52.33 23.44
CA GLY A 607 -31.27 53.77 23.74
C GLY A 607 -31.44 54.08 25.23
N SER A 608 -31.07 53.17 26.13
CA SER A 608 -31.28 53.29 27.57
C SER A 608 -30.21 54.12 28.28
N GLY A 609 -29.18 54.60 27.59
CA GLY A 609 -28.03 55.29 28.16
C GLY A 609 -27.14 54.49 29.08
N THR A 610 -27.37 53.19 29.21
CA THR A 610 -26.55 52.29 30.04
C THR A 610 -25.22 51.99 29.35
N ILE A 611 -24.13 52.43 29.96
CA ILE A 611 -22.79 52.17 29.47
C ILE A 611 -22.33 50.79 29.99
N ALA A 612 -21.90 49.92 29.10
CA ALA A 612 -21.36 48.61 29.49
C ALA A 612 -20.06 48.80 30.29
N ASN A 613 -19.82 47.94 31.28
CA ASN A 613 -18.68 48.10 32.19
C ASN A 613 -17.31 48.14 31.48
N TYR A 614 -17.15 47.43 30.37
CA TYR A 614 -15.91 47.42 29.57
C TYR A 614 -15.70 48.71 28.74
N LEU A 615 -16.73 49.59 28.66
CA LEU A 615 -16.64 50.88 27.98
C LEU A 615 -16.51 52.04 28.99
N LYS A 616 -16.54 51.76 30.30
CA LYS A 616 -16.33 52.75 31.33
C LYS A 616 -14.88 53.09 31.49
N VAL A 617 -14.53 54.35 31.36
CA VAL A 617 -13.18 54.81 31.65
C VAL A 617 -13.16 55.17 33.16
N TYR A 618 -12.26 54.55 33.87
CA TYR A 618 -12.07 54.81 35.29
C TYR A 618 -10.88 55.76 35.46
N ILE A 619 -10.94 56.62 36.49
CA ILE A 619 -9.81 57.47 36.88
C ILE A 619 -8.60 56.58 37.31
N PRO A 620 -7.37 57.07 37.17
CA PRO A 620 -6.18 56.33 37.63
C PRO A 620 -6.28 55.91 39.09
N PHE A 621 -5.71 54.77 39.41
CA PHE A 621 -5.82 54.15 40.73
C PHE A 621 -5.40 55.13 41.89
N GLU A 622 -4.35 55.89 41.68
CA GLU A 622 -3.85 56.85 42.70
C GLU A 622 -4.89 57.94 43.00
N GLU A 623 -5.49 58.51 41.99
CA GLU A 623 -6.52 59.52 42.14
C GLU A 623 -7.78 58.93 42.81
N ALA A 624 -8.18 57.75 42.38
CA ALA A 624 -9.30 57.01 42.96
C ALA A 624 -9.04 56.70 44.45
N ARG A 625 -7.82 56.29 44.77
CA ARG A 625 -7.39 56.00 46.15
C ARG A 625 -7.41 57.21 47.02
N GLU A 626 -6.89 58.38 46.56
CA GLU A 626 -6.97 59.63 47.25
C GLU A 626 -8.45 60.10 47.53
N PHE A 627 -9.26 59.94 46.52
CA PHE A 627 -10.72 60.31 46.68
C PHE A 627 -11.36 59.42 47.75
N VAL A 628 -11.16 58.11 47.72
CA VAL A 628 -11.74 57.15 48.67
C VAL A 628 -11.26 57.45 50.10
N ARG A 629 -9.93 57.73 50.25
CA ARG A 629 -9.38 58.14 51.56
C ARG A 629 -9.98 59.41 52.14
N LYS A 630 -10.30 60.40 51.31
CA LYS A 630 -10.96 61.63 51.73
C LYS A 630 -12.39 61.38 52.20
N LEU A 631 -13.04 60.29 51.84
CA LEU A 631 -14.38 59.92 52.33
C LEU A 631 -14.39 59.45 53.80
N GLY A 632 -13.19 59.04 54.34
CA GLY A 632 -13.07 58.61 55.74
C GLY A 632 -13.85 57.33 56.06
N LEU A 633 -14.05 56.45 55.05
CA LEU A 633 -14.71 55.15 55.25
C LEU A 633 -13.84 54.17 55.96
N LYS A 634 -14.38 53.40 56.93
CA LYS A 634 -13.63 52.59 57.85
C LYS A 634 -13.32 51.16 57.32
N ASN A 635 -14.19 50.66 56.42
CA ASN A 635 -14.10 49.33 55.91
C ASN A 635 -14.78 49.11 54.53
N GLU A 636 -14.69 47.94 53.94
CA GLU A 636 -15.30 47.60 52.66
C GLU A 636 -16.82 47.64 52.67
N ASP A 637 -17.46 47.34 53.80
CA ASP A 637 -18.92 47.40 53.92
C ASP A 637 -19.40 48.82 53.85
N GLU A 638 -18.71 49.77 54.44
CA GLU A 638 -19.01 51.19 54.31
C GLU A 638 -18.79 51.69 52.89
N TRP A 639 -17.78 51.25 52.22
CA TRP A 639 -17.57 51.52 50.80
C TRP A 639 -18.73 50.97 49.94
N ARG A 640 -19.15 49.73 50.16
CA ARG A 640 -20.29 49.12 49.45
C ARG A 640 -21.59 49.87 49.73
N LYS A 641 -21.81 50.36 50.95
CA LYS A 641 -22.94 51.20 51.32
C LYS A 641 -22.87 52.55 50.65
N TYR A 642 -21.71 53.17 50.57
CA TYR A 642 -21.48 54.42 49.85
C TYR A 642 -21.78 54.28 48.34
N CYS A 643 -21.23 53.25 47.71
CA CYS A 643 -21.52 52.98 46.33
C CYS A 643 -23.01 52.73 46.02
N LYS A 644 -23.78 52.22 46.99
CA LYS A 644 -25.21 52.00 46.90
C LYS A 644 -26.01 53.22 47.29
N GLY A 645 -25.36 54.36 47.59
CA GLY A 645 -26.01 55.60 47.97
C GLY A 645 -26.70 55.59 49.37
N LYS A 646 -26.33 54.62 50.22
CA LYS A 646 -26.92 54.44 51.57
C LYS A 646 -26.20 55.24 52.68
N ILE A 647 -25.11 55.90 52.37
CA ILE A 647 -24.37 56.81 53.25
C ILE A 647 -24.52 58.22 52.67
N PRO A 648 -24.89 59.23 53.45
CA PRO A 648 -25.04 60.60 52.95
C PRO A 648 -23.71 61.13 52.44
N LYS A 649 -23.74 61.76 51.25
CA LYS A 649 -22.58 62.34 50.58
C LYS A 649 -21.95 63.44 51.42
N LYS A 650 -20.88 63.18 52.15
CA LYS A 650 -19.93 64.16 52.66
C LYS A 650 -19.00 64.56 51.51
N GLY A 651 -19.22 65.75 50.93
CA GLY A 651 -18.43 66.34 49.88
C GLY A 651 -18.88 65.87 48.48
N ALA A 652 -19.71 66.67 47.84
CA ALA A 652 -20.13 66.47 46.47
C ALA A 652 -19.01 66.81 45.53
N LEU A 653 -18.30 65.73 45.05
CA LEU A 653 -17.78 65.77 43.72
C LEU A 653 -18.55 64.71 42.92
N ASN A 654 -19.33 65.19 41.97
CA ASN A 654 -19.93 64.37 40.97
C ASN A 654 -18.76 63.52 40.34
N LEU A 655 -18.79 62.20 40.47
CA LEU A 655 -18.01 61.34 39.63
C LEU A 655 -18.50 61.61 38.21
N MET A 656 -17.93 62.65 37.58
CA MET A 656 -18.07 62.85 36.13
C MET A 656 -17.33 61.65 35.45
N ILE A 657 -18.14 60.74 34.95
CA ILE A 657 -17.70 59.84 33.91
C ILE A 657 -17.47 60.74 32.71
N PHE A 658 -16.19 61.04 32.42
CA PHE A 658 -15.79 61.75 31.21
C PHE A 658 -16.11 60.87 30.04
N GLN A 659 -17.15 61.22 29.32
CA GLN A 659 -17.43 60.69 28.00
C GLN A 659 -16.60 61.51 27.00
N GLU A 660 -15.42 61.03 26.65
CA GLU A 660 -14.79 61.46 25.41
C GLU A 660 -15.51 60.78 24.25
N GLN A 661 -16.29 61.57 23.53
CA GLN A 661 -16.79 61.25 22.20
C GLN A 661 -15.60 61.18 21.29
N ARG A 662 -15.26 59.99 20.84
CA ARG A 662 -14.52 59.85 19.58
C ARG A 662 -15.54 59.85 18.43
N MET A 663 -15.43 60.89 17.57
CA MET A 663 -16.07 60.94 16.27
C MET A 663 -15.60 59.78 15.38
#